data_6f7471c19493c9818cd38a3fb04d0097
#
_entry.id   6f7471c19493c9818cd38a3fb04d0097
#
_cell.length_a   1.000
_cell.length_b   1.000
_cell.length_c   1.000
_cell.angle_alpha   90.00
_cell.angle_beta   90.00
_cell.angle_gamma   90.00
#
_symmetry.space_group_name_H-M   'P 1'
#
loop_
_entity.id
_entity.type
_entity.pdbx_description
1 polymer ?
#
loop_
_entity_poly.entity_id
_entity_poly.type
_entity_poly.pdbx_seq_one_letter_code
_entity_poly.pdbx_strand_id
1 'polypeptide(L)'
;MPRHLLLLFALILAFSSSAQTFSGAVTDDAGGGLPGAFITAKNPAGDVLGDVSLPDGTYTLDLRAWAGQRVTLSCSYIGMETLEREIAQLVAGKSYALDWSLSSTAEALDLVVVSAGRFEQSAAEVTVSVDVLPPRIVETRGTTTLETALEMNPGVTFVNGEPQIRSGSGFSYGAGSRVMILIDDLPVLSGDAGRPTWGFLPLENLEQIEIIKGASSVLYGSAALSGVINVRTRFPDARPLTRITRQVGFYSDPRTEQAKTWNVRPQQSNLRFLHSQQLGKWDIVIGGNILRDDGFLAPEEDAQFNVRDYHFSPSLIGVDLLDRTVDRYGAEHRTRINTNLRKRDTKVEGLVYGLNANWQLGESLNTLIWQVAPDSIYGAFGGAATRTNQLIGTVDPYVQYLTPGGTRHSFRNRWQYLNNDNDNEQSNGSHVIYSEYQVHTTGEQWGIEGLNLTTGLVNMVALSRAELYSGGSSDGINSASNRAAYIQVDQSLGERVKLAGGARYEHFSVNGKGAGKPVFRLGANYQVAEATFIRSSFGQGFRFPTIAERYIRTGLGALQIYPNEELRPEFSWSAEVAVKQGFAFKNTRIGNIVGFFDLALFRQDYEDFIEFTFGQWGPDEGEVPSLDNAYGLGFMSANTGGSRVTGVETSITGRLTTPTFQADFITGYTYTNPISTTPDYNYNPDPDGTPTTYLSTSYNSEGMLLKYRSPHVFRFDVQVSGQKFFGGLSARYQTALKNFDAAFIEFEEDSNLSGINWGVRGWLEENPELPWIFDARIGREWTNGHKLSLVISNLTNAEYSIRPLSMEAPRLTSLMYTYQID
;
A
#
# COMPACT_ATOMS: atom_id res chain seq x y z
N MET A 1 6.91 38.90 66.32
CA MET A 1 6.64 38.29 65.04
C MET A 1 6.49 39.41 64.03
N PRO A 2 7.49 39.71 63.29
CA PRO A 2 7.56 39.51 61.86
C PRO A 2 8.95 39.56 61.22
N ARG A 3 10.04 39.20 61.93
CA ARG A 3 11.41 39.28 61.33
C ARG A 3 11.82 38.01 60.60
N HIS A 4 11.17 36.88 60.82
CA HIS A 4 11.52 35.61 60.17
C HIS A 4 10.82 35.38 58.80
N LEU A 5 9.71 36.10 58.55
CA LEU A 5 8.96 36.01 57.28
C LEU A 5 9.64 36.81 56.17
N LEU A 6 10.36 37.88 56.50
CA LEU A 6 11.14 38.68 55.52
C LEU A 6 12.45 38.01 55.10
N LEU A 7 13.03 37.14 55.95
CA LEU A 7 14.18 36.34 55.64
C LEU A 7 13.84 35.14 54.73
N LEU A 8 12.66 34.57 54.88
CA LEU A 8 12.18 33.51 53.97
C LEU A 8 11.80 34.03 52.59
N PHE A 9 11.29 35.30 52.50
CA PHE A 9 10.98 35.92 51.21
C PHE A 9 12.23 36.44 50.51
N ALA A 10 13.29 36.83 51.26
CA ALA A 10 14.59 37.19 50.67
C ALA A 10 15.41 35.95 50.20
N LEU A 11 15.17 34.76 50.81
CA LEU A 11 15.81 33.53 50.38
C LEU A 11 15.16 32.90 49.11
N ILE A 12 13.86 33.23 48.85
CA ILE A 12 13.12 32.80 47.62
C ILE A 12 13.51 33.68 46.40
N LEU A 13 13.99 34.90 46.63
CA LEU A 13 14.41 35.84 45.59
C LEU A 13 15.91 35.69 45.14
N ALA A 14 16.69 34.79 45.80
CA ALA A 14 18.13 34.62 45.52
C ALA A 14 18.46 33.45 44.58
N PHE A 15 17.47 32.68 44.03
CA PHE A 15 17.68 31.75 42.98
C PHE A 15 17.14 32.27 41.63
N SER A 16 17.64 33.43 41.21
CA SER A 16 17.70 33.79 39.80
C SER A 16 18.80 32.92 39.20
N SER A 17 18.51 31.68 38.83
CA SER A 17 19.41 30.88 38.05
C SER A 17 19.58 31.59 36.69
N SER A 18 20.75 32.12 36.45
CA SER A 18 21.17 32.73 35.19
C SER A 18 21.12 31.66 34.12
N ALA A 19 20.04 31.60 33.37
CA ALA A 19 19.84 30.65 32.27
C ALA A 19 20.65 31.13 31.05
N GLN A 20 21.59 30.35 30.57
CA GLN A 20 22.19 30.51 29.24
C GLN A 20 21.41 29.58 28.31
N THR A 21 20.35 30.11 27.73
CA THR A 21 19.48 29.33 26.85
C THR A 21 19.42 30.02 25.48
N PHE A 22 19.41 29.20 24.45
CA PHE A 22 18.96 29.60 23.10
C PHE A 22 17.54 29.17 22.94
N SER A 23 16.66 30.07 22.63
CA SER A 23 15.25 29.79 22.33
C SER A 23 14.84 30.52 21.07
N GLY A 24 13.93 29.94 20.31
CA GLY A 24 13.41 30.50 19.05
C GLY A 24 12.46 29.53 18.36
N ALA A 25 12.16 29.84 17.13
CA ALA A 25 11.36 28.98 16.27
C ALA A 25 12.16 28.52 15.05
N VAL A 26 11.93 27.30 14.61
CA VAL A 26 12.39 26.77 13.33
C VAL A 26 11.19 26.76 12.38
N THR A 27 11.30 27.48 11.27
CA THR A 27 10.23 27.61 10.28
C THR A 27 10.72 27.24 8.89
N ASP A 28 9.80 26.88 8.00
CA ASP A 28 10.04 26.77 6.57
C ASP A 28 9.98 28.15 5.87
N ASP A 29 10.24 28.17 4.55
CA ASP A 29 10.16 29.37 3.70
C ASP A 29 8.75 30.00 3.65
N ALA A 30 7.71 29.26 4.00
CA ALA A 30 6.32 29.72 4.08
C ALA A 30 5.94 30.23 5.49
N GLY A 31 6.86 30.14 6.46
CA GLY A 31 6.66 30.51 7.86
C GLY A 31 5.93 29.45 8.69
N GLY A 32 5.78 28.24 8.19
CA GLY A 32 5.27 27.10 8.95
C GLY A 32 6.31 26.60 9.94
N GLY A 33 5.91 26.34 11.21
CA GLY A 33 6.80 25.75 12.21
C GLY A 33 7.21 24.32 11.82
N LEU A 34 8.51 24.01 11.91
CA LEU A 34 9.06 22.69 11.60
C LEU A 34 9.21 21.87 12.88
N PRO A 35 8.34 20.87 13.14
CA PRO A 35 8.43 20.01 14.30
C PRO A 35 9.51 18.96 14.12
N GLY A 36 10.37 18.76 15.13
CA GLY A 36 11.40 17.73 15.07
C GLY A 36 12.69 18.16 14.36
N ALA A 37 12.88 19.46 14.10
CA ALA A 37 14.15 19.96 13.63
C ALA A 37 15.23 19.82 14.71
N PHE A 38 16.43 19.37 14.33
CA PHE A 38 17.56 19.20 15.23
C PHE A 38 18.35 20.50 15.36
N ILE A 39 18.44 21.03 16.58
CA ILE A 39 19.25 22.18 16.90
C ILE A 39 20.42 21.68 17.73
N THR A 40 21.66 21.76 17.20
CA THR A 40 22.85 21.32 17.88
C THR A 40 23.81 22.46 18.12
N ALA A 41 24.54 22.40 19.22
CA ALA A 41 25.67 23.27 19.51
C ALA A 41 26.93 22.44 19.64
N LYS A 42 28.03 22.88 19.05
CA LYS A 42 29.35 22.23 19.14
C LYS A 42 30.34 23.21 19.71
N ASN A 43 31.11 22.79 20.75
CA ASN A 43 32.19 23.57 21.33
C ASN A 43 33.55 23.31 20.62
N PRO A 44 34.63 24.09 20.89
CA PRO A 44 35.93 23.86 20.27
C PRO A 44 36.60 22.55 20.68
N ALA A 45 36.17 21.91 21.78
CA ALA A 45 36.64 20.59 22.21
C ALA A 45 36.00 19.43 21.42
N GLY A 46 34.93 19.75 20.62
CA GLY A 46 34.18 18.75 19.83
C GLY A 46 32.97 18.19 20.51
N ASP A 47 32.67 18.59 21.77
CA ASP A 47 31.45 18.14 22.46
C ASP A 47 30.22 18.74 21.77
N VAL A 48 29.14 17.99 21.72
CA VAL A 48 27.85 18.36 21.12
C VAL A 48 26.73 18.31 22.15
N LEU A 49 25.95 19.38 22.23
CA LEU A 49 24.67 19.44 22.93
C LEU A 49 23.58 19.73 21.91
N GLY A 50 22.42 19.13 22.08
CA GLY A 50 21.31 19.31 21.11
C GLY A 50 19.95 19.34 21.79
N ASP A 51 18.99 19.88 21.04
CA ASP A 51 17.57 19.89 21.33
C ASP A 51 16.80 19.66 20.03
N VAL A 52 15.54 19.34 20.15
CA VAL A 52 14.64 19.09 19.03
C VAL A 52 13.49 20.07 19.11
N SER A 53 13.15 20.73 17.99
CA SER A 53 12.02 21.63 17.96
C SER A 53 10.69 20.94 18.29
N LEU A 54 9.88 21.64 19.07
CA LEU A 54 8.55 21.23 19.46
C LEU A 54 7.60 21.23 18.25
N PRO A 55 6.39 20.67 18.36
CA PRO A 55 5.43 20.61 17.25
C PRO A 55 5.01 21.94 16.64
N ASP A 56 5.21 23.05 17.34
CA ASP A 56 4.99 24.40 16.84
C ASP A 56 6.26 25.04 16.24
N GLY A 57 7.33 24.25 16.10
CA GLY A 57 8.64 24.70 15.65
C GLY A 57 9.50 25.35 16.73
N THR A 58 8.99 25.61 17.93
CA THR A 58 9.79 26.26 18.98
C THR A 58 10.79 25.31 19.62
N TYR A 59 11.92 25.85 20.08
CA TYR A 59 12.97 25.07 20.74
C TYR A 59 13.61 25.84 21.91
N THR A 60 14.28 25.13 22.81
CA THR A 60 15.06 25.73 23.91
C THR A 60 16.30 24.88 24.21
N LEU A 61 17.46 25.33 23.76
CA LEU A 61 18.74 24.66 23.97
C LEU A 61 19.49 25.28 25.15
N ASP A 62 19.81 24.45 26.14
CA ASP A 62 20.52 24.85 27.37
C ASP A 62 22.05 24.67 27.20
N LEU A 63 22.78 25.78 27.17
CA LEU A 63 24.26 25.79 27.04
C LEU A 63 24.96 26.31 28.27
N ARG A 64 24.36 26.23 29.46
CA ARG A 64 24.98 26.71 30.73
C ARG A 64 26.34 26.11 31.01
N ALA A 65 26.54 24.85 30.62
CA ALA A 65 27.81 24.15 30.78
C ALA A 65 28.96 24.74 29.97
N TRP A 66 28.67 25.56 28.95
CA TRP A 66 29.70 26.12 28.02
C TRP A 66 29.82 27.63 28.11
N ALA A 67 29.48 28.18 29.27
CA ALA A 67 29.63 29.63 29.53
C ALA A 67 31.07 30.11 29.22
N GLY A 68 31.20 31.20 28.47
CA GLY A 68 32.48 31.77 28.06
C GLY A 68 33.19 31.11 26.88
N GLN A 69 32.62 30.00 26.36
CA GLN A 69 33.18 29.31 25.21
C GLN A 69 32.59 29.85 23.87
N ARG A 70 33.36 29.62 22.79
CA ARG A 70 32.87 29.75 21.42
C ARG A 70 32.01 28.53 21.11
N VAL A 71 30.91 28.67 20.37
CA VAL A 71 30.09 27.55 19.92
C VAL A 71 29.64 27.74 18.49
N THR A 72 29.55 26.65 17.75
CA THR A 72 28.87 26.61 16.44
C THR A 72 27.49 25.97 16.67
N LEU A 73 26.45 26.74 16.36
CA LEU A 73 25.07 26.25 16.37
C LEU A 73 24.74 25.78 14.96
N SER A 74 24.11 24.63 14.85
CA SER A 74 23.60 24.08 13.60
C SER A 74 22.11 23.73 13.77
N CYS A 75 21.31 24.09 12.79
CA CYS A 75 19.91 23.70 12.69
C CYS A 75 19.70 22.87 11.42
N SER A 76 19.24 21.65 11.57
CA SER A 76 18.97 20.75 10.46
C SER A 76 17.57 20.16 10.57
N TYR A 77 16.94 20.01 9.44
CA TYR A 77 15.65 19.31 9.30
C TYR A 77 15.67 18.52 8.01
N ILE A 78 15.03 17.35 8.03
CA ILE A 78 15.01 16.44 6.89
C ILE A 78 14.33 17.13 5.69
N GLY A 79 15.04 17.18 4.55
CA GLY A 79 14.57 17.86 3.34
C GLY A 79 14.79 19.38 3.32
N MET A 80 15.51 19.93 4.29
CA MET A 80 15.84 21.34 4.37
C MET A 80 17.35 21.58 4.37
N GLU A 81 17.79 22.74 3.93
CA GLU A 81 19.20 23.15 3.97
C GLU A 81 19.64 23.34 5.44
N THR A 82 20.69 22.64 5.84
CA THR A 82 21.27 22.81 7.18
C THR A 82 21.90 24.18 7.29
N LEU A 83 21.48 24.97 8.26
CA LEU A 83 22.04 26.28 8.55
C LEU A 83 22.97 26.22 9.75
N GLU A 84 24.11 26.89 9.65
CA GLU A 84 25.09 27.02 10.73
C GLU A 84 25.30 28.47 11.12
N ARG A 85 25.48 28.72 12.42
CA ARG A 85 25.82 30.05 12.97
C ARG A 85 26.88 29.93 14.05
N GLU A 86 27.94 30.71 13.93
CA GLU A 86 29.01 30.76 14.89
C GLU A 86 28.78 31.87 15.94
N ILE A 87 28.83 31.52 17.20
CA ILE A 87 28.76 32.45 18.35
C ILE A 87 30.15 32.51 18.93
N ALA A 88 30.80 33.62 18.78
CA ALA A 88 32.20 33.82 19.16
C ALA A 88 32.47 33.62 20.65
N GLN A 89 31.52 33.95 21.53
CA GLN A 89 31.62 33.74 22.96
C GLN A 89 30.23 33.74 23.62
N LEU A 90 29.95 32.74 24.42
CA LEU A 90 28.74 32.67 25.23
C LEU A 90 28.88 33.54 26.48
N VAL A 91 28.05 34.59 26.63
CA VAL A 91 28.06 35.45 27.82
C VAL A 91 27.26 34.81 28.95
N ALA A 92 27.91 34.65 30.12
CA ALA A 92 27.26 34.04 31.29
C ALA A 92 25.96 34.78 31.67
N GLY A 93 24.89 34.04 31.89
CA GLY A 93 23.58 34.58 32.30
C GLY A 93 22.76 35.27 31.24
N LYS A 94 23.16 35.19 29.97
CA LYS A 94 22.43 35.82 28.85
C LYS A 94 21.56 34.74 28.15
N SER A 95 20.30 35.04 27.93
CA SER A 95 19.42 34.27 27.02
C SER A 95 19.50 34.88 25.61
N TYR A 96 19.51 34.01 24.60
CA TYR A 96 19.61 34.36 23.19
C TYR A 96 18.32 33.94 22.50
N ALA A 97 17.72 34.85 21.74
CA ALA A 97 16.65 34.52 20.81
C ALA A 97 17.27 34.30 19.42
N LEU A 98 17.02 33.15 18.82
CA LEU A 98 17.54 32.77 17.52
C LEU A 98 16.51 31.97 16.75
N ASP A 99 15.91 32.58 15.74
CA ASP A 99 15.01 31.94 14.83
C ASP A 99 15.78 31.40 13.62
N TRP A 100 15.34 30.23 13.14
CA TRP A 100 15.86 29.58 11.94
C TRP A 100 14.75 29.54 10.90
N SER A 101 15.01 29.99 9.70
CA SER A 101 14.18 29.79 8.52
C SER A 101 14.94 28.87 7.58
N LEU A 102 14.53 27.62 7.52
CA LEU A 102 15.16 26.62 6.68
C LEU A 102 14.49 26.62 5.32
N SER A 103 15.30 26.74 4.28
CA SER A 103 14.84 26.61 2.90
C SER A 103 14.79 25.13 2.53
N SER A 104 13.74 24.74 1.83
CA SER A 104 13.70 23.42 1.22
C SER A 104 14.91 23.24 0.32
N THR A 105 15.75 22.26 0.59
CA THR A 105 16.75 21.85 -0.39
C THR A 105 15.98 21.50 -1.65
N ALA A 106 16.27 22.17 -2.76
CA ALA A 106 15.68 21.86 -4.07
C ALA A 106 16.14 20.48 -4.59
N GLU A 107 16.59 19.63 -3.71
CA GLU A 107 17.07 18.29 -3.98
C GLU A 107 15.93 17.31 -3.73
N ALA A 108 15.41 16.75 -4.83
CA ALA A 108 14.54 15.57 -4.83
C ALA A 108 15.21 14.33 -4.16
N LEU A 109 16.29 14.57 -3.40
CA LEU A 109 17.19 13.55 -2.85
C LEU A 109 16.81 13.09 -1.44
N ASP A 110 15.99 13.86 -0.70
CA ASP A 110 15.70 13.57 0.71
C ASP A 110 14.27 13.07 0.96
N LEU A 111 13.80 12.11 0.14
CA LEU A 111 12.60 11.37 0.48
C LEU A 111 12.85 10.52 1.73
N VAL A 112 12.04 10.74 2.78
CA VAL A 112 12.09 9.99 4.01
C VAL A 112 11.19 8.78 3.92
N VAL A 113 11.70 7.63 4.33
CA VAL A 113 10.93 6.39 4.46
C VAL A 113 11.01 5.88 5.89
N VAL A 114 9.93 5.29 6.35
CA VAL A 114 9.84 4.67 7.68
C VAL A 114 9.80 3.15 7.57
N SER A 115 9.17 2.63 6.53
CA SER A 115 8.86 1.20 6.42
C SER A 115 10.10 0.31 6.29
N ALA A 116 11.20 0.80 5.74
CA ALA A 116 12.40 -0.02 5.51
C ALA A 116 13.05 -0.57 6.81
N GLY A 117 13.04 0.23 7.89
CA GLY A 117 13.63 -0.12 9.20
C GLY A 117 12.68 0.07 10.39
N ARG A 118 11.44 0.50 10.16
CA ARG A 118 10.48 0.92 11.19
C ARG A 118 10.91 2.18 11.95
N PHE A 119 11.80 2.96 11.37
CA PHE A 119 12.21 4.30 11.82
C PHE A 119 12.51 5.18 10.60
N GLU A 120 12.55 6.49 10.79
CA GLU A 120 12.77 7.46 9.73
C GLU A 120 14.20 7.39 9.19
N GLN A 121 14.36 7.28 7.87
CA GLN A 121 15.64 7.24 7.18
C GLN A 121 15.52 7.75 5.75
N SER A 122 16.62 8.23 5.16
CA SER A 122 16.65 8.67 3.77
C SER A 122 16.42 7.50 2.82
N ALA A 123 15.54 7.67 1.83
CA ALA A 123 15.27 6.67 0.79
C ALA A 123 16.50 6.34 -0.09
N ALA A 124 17.54 7.17 -0.08
CA ALA A 124 18.79 6.90 -0.76
C ALA A 124 19.68 5.90 0.00
N GLU A 125 19.56 5.88 1.32
CA GLU A 125 20.46 5.14 2.22
C GLU A 125 19.89 3.79 2.69
N VAL A 126 18.64 3.48 2.39
CA VAL A 126 18.03 2.19 2.75
C VAL A 126 18.74 1.03 2.07
N THR A 127 18.73 -0.11 2.75
CA THR A 127 19.41 -1.33 2.29
C THR A 127 18.55 -2.22 1.39
N VAL A 128 17.30 -1.81 1.10
CA VAL A 128 16.33 -2.53 0.25
C VAL A 128 15.73 -1.59 -0.79
N SER A 129 15.15 -2.14 -1.86
CA SER A 129 14.40 -1.33 -2.82
C SER A 129 13.12 -0.79 -2.18
N VAL A 130 13.02 0.53 -2.09
CA VAL A 130 11.82 1.24 -1.63
C VAL A 130 11.47 2.35 -2.60
N ASP A 131 10.21 2.37 -3.03
CA ASP A 131 9.63 3.49 -3.77
C ASP A 131 8.66 4.27 -2.89
N VAL A 132 8.65 5.58 -3.07
CA VAL A 132 7.72 6.48 -2.37
C VAL A 132 6.86 7.19 -3.40
N LEU A 133 5.55 7.04 -3.28
CA LEU A 133 4.57 7.77 -4.09
C LEU A 133 3.99 8.92 -3.27
N PRO A 134 4.21 10.17 -3.69
CA PRO A 134 3.65 11.33 -3.00
C PRO A 134 2.14 11.48 -3.27
N PRO A 135 1.37 12.11 -2.36
CA PRO A 135 -0.08 12.29 -2.46
C PRO A 135 -0.53 12.93 -3.76
N ARG A 136 0.29 13.82 -4.31
CA ARG A 136 0.00 14.56 -5.54
C ARG A 136 -0.30 13.65 -6.74
N ILE A 137 0.36 12.49 -6.84
CA ILE A 137 0.09 11.52 -7.91
C ILE A 137 -1.35 11.02 -7.82
N VAL A 138 -1.86 10.78 -6.61
CA VAL A 138 -3.24 10.35 -6.36
C VAL A 138 -4.23 11.50 -6.61
N GLU A 139 -3.93 12.70 -6.10
CA GLU A 139 -4.82 13.86 -6.11
C GLU A 139 -5.10 14.40 -7.51
N THR A 140 -4.12 14.35 -8.43
CA THR A 140 -4.26 14.94 -9.76
C THR A 140 -4.83 14.01 -10.81
N ARG A 141 -4.87 12.71 -10.55
CA ARG A 141 -5.31 11.69 -11.52
C ARG A 141 -6.79 11.35 -11.42
N GLY A 142 -7.50 11.88 -10.41
CA GLY A 142 -8.92 11.56 -10.19
C GLY A 142 -9.17 10.09 -9.83
N THR A 143 -8.18 9.41 -9.27
CA THR A 143 -8.28 8.01 -8.87
C THR A 143 -9.34 7.82 -7.78
N THR A 144 -10.11 6.76 -7.87
CA THR A 144 -11.15 6.40 -6.88
C THR A 144 -10.69 5.29 -5.93
N THR A 145 -9.67 4.52 -6.33
CA THR A 145 -9.03 3.49 -5.51
C THR A 145 -7.51 3.67 -5.52
N LEU A 146 -6.83 3.14 -4.49
CA LEU A 146 -5.37 3.21 -4.42
C LEU A 146 -4.69 2.35 -5.50
N GLU A 147 -5.30 1.27 -5.92
CA GLU A 147 -4.83 0.36 -6.96
C GLU A 147 -4.38 1.11 -8.22
N THR A 148 -5.24 1.97 -8.77
CA THR A 148 -4.96 2.73 -10.00
C THR A 148 -3.80 3.73 -9.85
N ALA A 149 -3.53 4.20 -8.63
CA ALA A 149 -2.36 5.03 -8.35
C ALA A 149 -1.07 4.19 -8.29
N LEU A 150 -1.14 3.02 -7.66
CA LEU A 150 -0.01 2.09 -7.51
C LEU A 150 0.43 1.49 -8.83
N GLU A 151 -0.48 1.30 -9.80
CA GLU A 151 -0.14 0.83 -11.15
C GLU A 151 0.88 1.72 -11.88
N MET A 152 1.08 2.95 -11.45
CA MET A 152 2.09 3.84 -12.03
C MET A 152 3.49 3.60 -11.48
N ASN A 153 3.61 2.75 -10.47
CA ASN A 153 4.91 2.41 -9.91
C ASN A 153 5.58 1.29 -10.73
N PRO A 154 6.86 1.44 -11.14
CA PRO A 154 7.60 0.37 -11.82
C PRO A 154 7.61 -0.91 -10.99
N GLY A 155 7.45 -2.06 -11.64
CA GLY A 155 7.44 -3.37 -10.99
C GLY A 155 6.17 -3.71 -10.21
N VAL A 156 5.13 -2.86 -10.24
CA VAL A 156 3.83 -3.14 -9.65
C VAL A 156 2.79 -3.32 -10.74
N THR A 157 2.07 -4.42 -10.70
CA THR A 157 0.94 -4.72 -11.59
C THR A 157 -0.22 -5.28 -10.79
N PHE A 158 -1.40 -5.29 -11.40
CA PHE A 158 -2.60 -5.85 -10.79
C PHE A 158 -3.27 -6.80 -11.79
N VAL A 159 -3.83 -7.87 -11.25
CA VAL A 159 -4.73 -8.78 -11.96
C VAL A 159 -5.99 -8.92 -11.12
N ASN A 160 -7.10 -8.34 -11.57
CA ASN A 160 -8.37 -8.30 -10.82
C ASN A 160 -8.23 -7.84 -9.35
N GLY A 161 -7.52 -6.74 -9.12
CA GLY A 161 -7.29 -6.20 -7.78
C GLY A 161 -6.26 -6.93 -6.93
N GLU A 162 -5.63 -8.00 -7.45
CA GLU A 162 -4.54 -8.70 -6.77
C GLU A 162 -3.19 -8.06 -7.12
N PRO A 163 -2.45 -7.54 -6.12
CA PRO A 163 -1.19 -6.86 -6.37
C PRO A 163 -0.07 -7.85 -6.67
N GLN A 164 0.71 -7.56 -7.68
CA GLN A 164 1.92 -8.27 -8.04
C GLN A 164 3.11 -7.32 -7.97
N ILE A 165 4.08 -7.62 -7.12
CA ILE A 165 5.36 -6.91 -7.08
C ILE A 165 6.40 -7.81 -7.75
N ARG A 166 7.02 -7.32 -8.85
CA ARG A 166 8.04 -8.03 -9.62
C ARG A 166 7.60 -9.44 -10.05
N SER A 167 6.33 -9.61 -10.41
CA SER A 167 5.73 -10.90 -10.80
C SER A 167 5.85 -12.01 -9.74
N GLY A 168 6.09 -11.66 -8.47
CA GLY A 168 6.24 -12.61 -7.37
C GLY A 168 4.93 -13.24 -6.87
N SER A 169 3.77 -12.72 -7.33
CA SER A 169 2.45 -13.27 -7.07
C SER A 169 1.78 -13.66 -8.39
N GLY A 170 0.87 -14.63 -8.38
CA GLY A 170 -0.04 -14.92 -9.49
C GLY A 170 -1.41 -14.34 -9.24
N PHE A 171 -2.38 -14.84 -10.00
CA PHE A 171 -3.79 -14.63 -9.76
C PHE A 171 -4.33 -15.80 -8.93
N SER A 172 -4.96 -15.51 -7.79
CA SER A 172 -5.45 -16.51 -6.83
C SER A 172 -6.96 -16.44 -6.61
N TYR A 173 -7.68 -15.80 -7.53
CA TYR A 173 -9.13 -15.60 -7.46
C TYR A 173 -9.61 -15.02 -6.12
N GLY A 174 -8.77 -14.17 -5.50
CA GLY A 174 -9.12 -13.44 -4.30
C GLY A 174 -8.73 -14.11 -2.98
N ALA A 175 -7.93 -15.17 -2.98
CA ALA A 175 -7.43 -15.80 -1.76
C ALA A 175 -5.88 -15.80 -1.71
N GLY A 176 -5.31 -15.37 -0.59
CA GLY A 176 -3.89 -15.52 -0.31
C GLY A 176 -2.95 -14.49 -0.94
N SER A 177 -2.99 -13.22 -0.52
CA SER A 177 -2.02 -12.22 -0.98
C SER A 177 -0.58 -12.55 -0.55
N ARG A 178 0.40 -12.30 -1.43
CA ARG A 178 1.85 -12.31 -1.16
C ARG A 178 2.44 -10.92 -0.99
N VAL A 179 1.60 -9.91 -1.05
CA VAL A 179 1.93 -8.52 -0.78
C VAL A 179 1.19 -8.08 0.47
N MET A 180 1.92 -7.63 1.48
CA MET A 180 1.34 -7.09 2.70
C MET A 180 0.86 -5.66 2.47
N ILE A 181 -0.40 -5.39 2.78
CA ILE A 181 -0.98 -4.05 2.71
C ILE A 181 -1.18 -3.51 4.13
N LEU A 182 -0.70 -2.30 4.36
CA LEU A 182 -0.72 -1.65 5.67
C LEU A 182 -1.34 -0.25 5.57
N ILE A 183 -1.98 0.18 6.66
CA ILE A 183 -2.26 1.58 6.97
C ILE A 183 -1.56 1.90 8.29
N ASP A 184 -0.63 2.86 8.28
CA ASP A 184 0.15 3.30 9.46
C ASP A 184 0.83 2.13 10.19
N ASP A 185 1.48 1.24 9.42
CA ASP A 185 2.17 0.03 9.87
C ASP A 185 1.25 -1.12 10.37
N LEU A 186 -0.07 -0.98 10.30
CA LEU A 186 -1.03 -1.99 10.73
C LEU A 186 -1.65 -2.72 9.53
N PRO A 187 -1.67 -4.08 9.50
CA PRO A 187 -2.23 -4.86 8.40
C PRO A 187 -3.73 -4.59 8.18
N VAL A 188 -4.14 -4.53 6.89
CA VAL A 188 -5.55 -4.34 6.48
C VAL A 188 -6.08 -5.48 5.60
N LEU A 189 -5.36 -6.58 5.51
CA LEU A 189 -5.84 -7.77 4.81
C LEU A 189 -7.02 -8.40 5.56
N SER A 190 -7.99 -8.95 4.83
CA SER A 190 -9.14 -9.63 5.43
C SER A 190 -8.71 -10.86 6.24
N GLY A 191 -9.44 -11.18 7.32
CA GLY A 191 -9.07 -12.26 8.23
C GLY A 191 -9.33 -13.67 7.68
N ASP A 192 -10.12 -13.76 6.63
CA ASP A 192 -10.51 -15.00 5.95
C ASP A 192 -9.59 -15.35 4.79
N ALA A 193 -9.56 -14.49 3.77
CA ALA A 193 -8.87 -14.70 2.51
C ALA A 193 -7.51 -14.00 2.41
N GLY A 194 -7.14 -13.16 3.38
CA GLY A 194 -5.92 -12.35 3.26
C GLY A 194 -5.94 -11.39 2.08
N ARG A 195 -7.11 -10.82 1.76
CA ARG A 195 -7.36 -9.99 0.59
C ARG A 195 -7.41 -8.50 0.95
N PRO A 196 -6.83 -7.59 0.15
CA PRO A 196 -7.01 -6.15 0.34
C PRO A 196 -8.37 -5.68 -0.18
N THR A 197 -8.96 -4.67 0.48
CA THR A 197 -10.12 -3.91 -0.04
C THR A 197 -9.64 -2.53 -0.43
N TRP A 198 -9.37 -2.31 -1.72
CA TRP A 198 -8.72 -1.09 -2.22
C TRP A 198 -9.55 0.18 -1.98
N GLY A 199 -10.88 0.08 -2.08
CA GLY A 199 -11.80 1.18 -1.79
C GLY A 199 -11.78 1.64 -0.34
N PHE A 200 -11.34 0.79 0.59
CA PHE A 200 -11.26 1.07 2.03
C PHE A 200 -10.08 1.98 2.41
N LEU A 201 -9.05 2.09 1.58
CA LEU A 201 -7.86 2.88 1.87
C LEU A 201 -8.14 4.39 1.77
N PRO A 202 -7.74 5.24 2.77
CA PRO A 202 -8.17 6.64 2.88
C PRO A 202 -7.36 7.58 1.96
N LEU A 203 -7.72 7.67 0.68
CA LEU A 203 -7.04 8.50 -0.32
C LEU A 203 -7.04 10.00 -0.02
N GLU A 204 -8.08 10.51 0.65
CA GLU A 204 -8.21 11.93 1.01
C GLU A 204 -7.27 12.33 2.14
N ASN A 205 -6.87 11.37 2.98
CA ASN A 205 -6.00 11.56 4.15
C ASN A 205 -4.60 10.96 3.95
N LEU A 206 -4.09 11.00 2.72
CA LEU A 206 -2.81 10.41 2.37
C LEU A 206 -1.66 11.38 2.63
N GLU A 207 -0.60 10.92 3.31
CA GLU A 207 0.68 11.60 3.42
C GLU A 207 1.68 11.07 2.39
N GLN A 208 1.87 9.75 2.33
CA GLN A 208 2.68 9.07 1.32
C GLN A 208 2.34 7.58 1.25
N ILE A 209 2.77 6.93 0.18
CA ILE A 209 2.71 5.48 0.05
C ILE A 209 4.13 4.96 -0.11
N GLU A 210 4.52 4.03 0.74
CA GLU A 210 5.83 3.37 0.70
C GLU A 210 5.67 1.95 0.16
N ILE A 211 6.45 1.60 -0.87
CA ILE A 211 6.41 0.29 -1.52
C ILE A 211 7.77 -0.37 -1.34
N ILE A 212 7.85 -1.39 -0.50
CA ILE A 212 9.05 -2.20 -0.31
C ILE A 212 8.96 -3.39 -1.25
N LYS A 213 10.02 -3.63 -2.03
CA LYS A 213 10.09 -4.71 -3.00
C LYS A 213 10.97 -5.85 -2.50
N GLY A 214 10.53 -7.09 -2.73
CA GLY A 214 11.19 -8.30 -2.25
C GLY A 214 10.76 -8.77 -0.86
N ALA A 215 11.29 -9.90 -0.41
CA ALA A 215 10.89 -10.54 0.84
C ALA A 215 11.18 -9.67 2.07
N SER A 216 10.13 -9.30 2.80
CA SER A 216 10.17 -8.38 3.94
C SER A 216 9.48 -8.96 5.19
N SER A 217 9.37 -10.29 5.26
CA SER A 217 8.65 -10.96 6.35
C SER A 217 9.27 -10.74 7.73
N VAL A 218 10.55 -10.38 7.84
CA VAL A 218 11.19 -10.10 9.14
C VAL A 218 10.47 -8.99 9.88
N LEU A 219 10.13 -7.87 9.22
CA LEU A 219 9.44 -6.75 9.87
C LEU A 219 7.91 -6.85 9.81
N TYR A 220 7.36 -7.49 8.76
CA TYR A 220 5.94 -7.44 8.46
C TYR A 220 5.21 -8.78 8.53
N GLY A 221 5.95 -9.89 8.67
CA GLY A 221 5.39 -11.22 8.87
C GLY A 221 4.83 -11.89 7.61
N SER A 222 3.93 -12.83 7.83
CA SER A 222 3.23 -13.58 6.78
C SER A 222 2.54 -12.63 5.79
N ALA A 223 2.48 -13.03 4.52
CA ALA A 223 2.05 -12.25 3.35
C ALA A 223 3.06 -11.19 2.81
N ALA A 224 4.20 -10.93 3.48
CA ALA A 224 5.23 -10.05 2.95
C ALA A 224 6.31 -10.82 2.16
N LEU A 225 5.90 -11.75 1.28
CA LEU A 225 6.81 -12.59 0.50
C LEU A 225 7.39 -11.85 -0.72
N SER A 226 6.53 -11.11 -1.43
CA SER A 226 6.92 -10.37 -2.65
C SER A 226 7.15 -8.89 -2.37
N GLY A 227 6.56 -8.36 -1.30
CA GLY A 227 6.74 -6.98 -0.89
C GLY A 227 5.70 -6.48 0.09
N VAL A 228 5.77 -5.17 0.35
CA VAL A 228 4.89 -4.46 1.29
C VAL A 228 4.45 -3.14 0.67
N ILE A 229 3.18 -2.79 0.81
CA ILE A 229 2.62 -1.48 0.47
C ILE A 229 2.10 -0.87 1.77
N ASN A 230 2.71 0.22 2.21
CA ASN A 230 2.32 0.92 3.44
C ASN A 230 1.76 2.30 3.11
N VAL A 231 0.51 2.50 3.43
CA VAL A 231 -0.21 3.78 3.29
C VAL A 231 -0.02 4.57 4.57
N ARG A 232 0.64 5.71 4.48
CA ARG A 232 0.84 6.62 5.62
C ARG A 232 -0.23 7.68 5.60
N THR A 233 -0.95 7.82 6.70
CA THR A 233 -1.97 8.86 6.85
C THR A 233 -1.38 10.14 7.45
N ARG A 234 -1.95 11.26 7.06
CA ARG A 234 -1.51 12.59 7.47
C ARG A 234 -1.88 12.89 8.92
N PHE A 235 -0.99 13.60 9.60
CA PHE A 235 -1.30 14.36 10.81
C PHE A 235 -1.43 15.86 10.49
N PRO A 236 -2.13 16.65 11.37
CA PRO A 236 -2.28 18.07 11.14
C PRO A 236 -0.94 18.82 11.13
N ASP A 237 -0.80 19.69 10.16
CA ASP A 237 0.22 20.75 10.15
C ASP A 237 -0.17 21.88 11.11
N ALA A 238 0.72 22.89 11.28
CA ALA A 238 0.45 24.03 12.15
C ALA A 238 -0.77 24.85 11.71
N ARG A 239 -1.10 24.84 10.40
CA ARG A 239 -2.29 25.48 9.85
C ARG A 239 -3.41 24.48 9.65
N PRO A 240 -4.66 24.86 10.01
CA PRO A 240 -5.82 24.03 9.71
C PRO A 240 -5.97 23.86 8.20
N LEU A 241 -6.28 22.64 7.75
CA LEU A 241 -6.56 22.32 6.36
C LEU A 241 -7.98 21.82 6.22
N THR A 242 -8.77 22.44 5.34
CA THR A 242 -10.07 21.89 4.91
C THR A 242 -10.08 21.76 3.40
N ARG A 243 -10.34 20.55 2.90
CA ARG A 243 -10.35 20.27 1.47
C ARG A 243 -11.60 19.48 1.09
N ILE A 244 -12.29 19.96 0.06
CA ILE A 244 -13.46 19.30 -0.53
C ILE A 244 -13.17 19.09 -2.01
N THR A 245 -13.33 17.87 -2.51
CA THR A 245 -13.14 17.55 -3.93
C THR A 245 -14.38 16.86 -4.45
N ARG A 246 -14.97 17.40 -5.51
CA ARG A 246 -16.07 16.82 -6.27
C ARG A 246 -15.58 16.42 -7.65
N GLN A 247 -15.85 15.17 -8.05
CA GLN A 247 -15.55 14.63 -9.38
C GLN A 247 -16.83 14.08 -9.99
N VAL A 248 -17.04 14.34 -11.30
CA VAL A 248 -18.09 13.74 -12.10
C VAL A 248 -17.49 13.33 -13.43
N GLY A 249 -17.67 12.08 -13.79
CA GLY A 249 -17.14 11.49 -15.02
C GLY A 249 -18.20 10.71 -15.78
N PHE A 250 -17.97 10.53 -17.08
CA PHE A 250 -18.82 9.75 -17.97
C PHE A 250 -17.97 8.77 -18.76
N TYR A 251 -18.42 7.53 -18.83
CA TYR A 251 -17.83 6.51 -19.69
C TYR A 251 -18.16 6.79 -21.15
N SER A 252 -17.17 6.58 -22.01
CA SER A 252 -17.37 6.67 -23.47
C SER A 252 -18.03 5.39 -23.96
N ASP A 253 -18.73 5.49 -25.08
CA ASP A 253 -19.24 4.32 -25.78
C ASP A 253 -18.04 3.40 -26.14
N PRO A 254 -18.16 2.07 -25.99
CA PRO A 254 -17.13 1.13 -26.40
C PRO A 254 -16.87 1.23 -27.89
N ARG A 255 -15.73 0.74 -28.38
CA ARG A 255 -15.41 0.72 -29.81
C ARG A 255 -16.27 -0.29 -30.57
N THR A 256 -16.49 -1.44 -29.93
CA THR A 256 -17.36 -2.49 -30.45
C THR A 256 -18.81 -2.12 -30.19
N GLU A 257 -19.60 -1.90 -31.24
CA GLU A 257 -20.96 -1.42 -31.12
C GLU A 257 -21.86 -2.38 -30.32
N GLN A 258 -21.66 -3.69 -30.47
CA GLN A 258 -22.38 -4.74 -29.75
C GLN A 258 -22.10 -4.73 -28.24
N ALA A 259 -20.98 -4.17 -27.81
CA ALA A 259 -20.67 -4.01 -26.39
C ALA A 259 -21.39 -2.82 -25.73
N LYS A 260 -22.07 -1.99 -26.52
CA LYS A 260 -22.82 -0.85 -26.00
C LYS A 260 -24.20 -1.28 -25.54
N THR A 261 -24.38 -1.36 -24.24
CA THR A 261 -25.60 -1.87 -23.59
C THR A 261 -26.43 -0.80 -22.88
N TRP A 262 -26.13 0.48 -23.14
CA TRP A 262 -26.83 1.61 -22.49
C TRP A 262 -27.36 2.64 -23.47
N ASN A 263 -28.51 3.19 -23.13
CA ASN A 263 -29.09 4.36 -23.80
C ASN A 263 -28.63 5.67 -23.13
N VAL A 264 -28.41 5.64 -21.80
CA VAL A 264 -27.87 6.77 -21.04
C VAL A 264 -26.47 6.38 -20.59
N ARG A 265 -25.47 7.23 -20.88
CA ARG A 265 -24.08 6.97 -20.54
C ARG A 265 -23.89 6.75 -19.04
N PRO A 266 -23.25 5.66 -18.65
CA PRO A 266 -22.89 5.44 -17.25
C PRO A 266 -21.98 6.53 -16.74
N GLN A 267 -22.16 6.90 -15.49
CA GLN A 267 -21.40 7.98 -14.85
C GLN A 267 -20.68 7.48 -13.60
N GLN A 268 -19.61 8.17 -13.29
CA GLN A 268 -18.90 8.06 -12.03
C GLN A 268 -18.96 9.40 -11.29
N SER A 269 -19.32 9.37 -10.02
CA SER A 269 -19.48 10.54 -9.18
C SER A 269 -18.79 10.31 -7.84
N ASN A 270 -17.86 11.19 -7.48
CA ASN A 270 -17.06 11.05 -6.29
C ASN A 270 -17.02 12.37 -5.51
N LEU A 271 -17.31 12.31 -4.21
CA LEU A 271 -17.15 13.42 -3.27
C LEU A 271 -16.17 13.00 -2.19
N ARG A 272 -15.08 13.76 -2.02
CA ARG A 272 -14.10 13.59 -0.95
C ARG A 272 -14.04 14.83 -0.09
N PHE A 273 -13.87 14.65 1.21
CA PHE A 273 -13.62 15.75 2.13
C PHE A 273 -12.52 15.38 3.11
N LEU A 274 -11.79 16.38 3.57
CA LEU A 274 -10.78 16.28 4.60
C LEU A 274 -10.80 17.56 5.43
N HIS A 275 -10.78 17.39 6.75
CA HIS A 275 -10.47 18.47 7.70
C HIS A 275 -9.35 17.98 8.62
N SER A 276 -8.33 18.81 8.81
CA SER A 276 -7.15 18.50 9.61
C SER A 276 -6.78 19.74 10.43
N GLN A 277 -6.72 19.62 11.75
CA GLN A 277 -6.44 20.73 12.64
C GLN A 277 -5.74 20.30 13.92
N GLN A 278 -4.81 21.13 14.38
CA GLN A 278 -4.22 21.04 15.70
C GLN A 278 -4.98 21.95 16.68
N LEU A 279 -5.55 21.38 17.75
CA LEU A 279 -6.26 22.09 18.81
C LEU A 279 -5.51 21.94 20.13
N GLY A 280 -4.55 22.80 20.39
CA GLY A 280 -3.70 22.74 21.57
C GLY A 280 -2.86 21.46 21.58
N LYS A 281 -3.17 20.51 22.47
CA LYS A 281 -2.49 19.21 22.56
C LYS A 281 -3.18 18.10 21.75
N TRP A 282 -4.26 18.41 21.07
CA TRP A 282 -5.00 17.48 20.23
C TRP A 282 -4.71 17.73 18.76
N ASP A 283 -4.43 16.65 18.04
CA ASP A 283 -4.44 16.61 16.60
C ASP A 283 -5.71 15.89 16.15
N ILE A 284 -6.45 16.49 15.24
CA ILE A 284 -7.73 15.97 14.76
C ILE A 284 -7.69 15.96 13.25
N VAL A 285 -7.92 14.79 12.65
CA VAL A 285 -8.16 14.63 11.22
C VAL A 285 -9.49 13.91 11.05
N ILE A 286 -10.35 14.44 10.18
CA ILE A 286 -11.60 13.81 9.77
C ILE A 286 -11.66 13.86 8.26
N GLY A 287 -11.83 12.70 7.63
CA GLY A 287 -11.94 12.59 6.19
C GLY A 287 -13.05 11.65 5.77
N GLY A 288 -13.39 11.66 4.52
CA GLY A 288 -14.37 10.74 3.98
C GLY A 288 -14.52 10.81 2.47
N ASN A 289 -15.20 9.80 1.95
CA ASN A 289 -15.44 9.61 0.53
C ASN A 289 -16.84 9.06 0.30
N ILE A 290 -17.55 9.63 -0.69
CA ILE A 290 -18.81 9.10 -1.21
C ILE A 290 -18.59 8.87 -2.70
N LEU A 291 -18.52 7.61 -3.12
CA LEU A 291 -18.40 7.19 -4.51
C LEU A 291 -19.71 6.59 -4.97
N ARG A 292 -20.08 6.94 -6.20
CA ARG A 292 -21.06 6.26 -6.98
C ARG A 292 -20.48 6.04 -8.37
N ASP A 293 -20.31 4.79 -8.74
CA ASP A 293 -19.91 4.35 -10.06
C ASP A 293 -21.00 3.46 -10.64
N ASP A 294 -21.59 3.87 -11.77
CA ASP A 294 -22.67 3.11 -12.39
C ASP A 294 -22.16 1.84 -13.11
N GLY A 295 -20.82 1.64 -13.20
CA GLY A 295 -20.23 0.55 -13.99
C GLY A 295 -20.31 0.78 -15.50
N PHE A 296 -19.65 -0.08 -16.25
CA PHE A 296 -19.53 0.08 -17.70
C PHE A 296 -19.86 -1.19 -18.49
N LEU A 297 -20.26 -2.25 -17.82
CA LEU A 297 -20.54 -3.54 -18.44
C LEU A 297 -22.03 -3.83 -18.44
N ALA A 298 -22.49 -4.77 -19.31
CA ALA A 298 -23.90 -5.11 -19.41
C ALA A 298 -24.38 -5.95 -18.25
N PRO A 299 -25.62 -5.80 -17.80
CA PRO A 299 -26.30 -6.82 -17.04
C PRO A 299 -26.58 -8.06 -17.93
N GLU A 300 -26.62 -9.22 -17.34
CA GLU A 300 -27.15 -10.40 -18.01
C GLU A 300 -28.67 -10.21 -18.27
N GLU A 301 -29.12 -10.32 -19.51
CA GLU A 301 -30.52 -10.03 -19.89
C GLU A 301 -31.55 -10.97 -19.23
N ASP A 302 -31.12 -12.19 -18.82
CA ASP A 302 -31.95 -13.22 -18.25
C ASP A 302 -31.68 -13.56 -16.77
N ALA A 303 -30.81 -12.80 -16.08
CA ALA A 303 -30.60 -13.01 -14.66
C ALA A 303 -31.88 -12.67 -13.90
N GLN A 304 -32.70 -13.65 -13.65
CA GLN A 304 -33.72 -13.60 -12.60
C GLN A 304 -32.95 -13.50 -11.27
N PHE A 305 -32.46 -12.31 -10.96
CA PHE A 305 -31.95 -12.02 -9.64
C PHE A 305 -33.11 -12.21 -8.67
N ASN A 306 -33.06 -13.26 -7.88
CA ASN A 306 -33.85 -13.34 -6.68
C ASN A 306 -33.35 -12.26 -5.73
N VAL A 307 -33.82 -11.06 -5.98
CA VAL A 307 -33.61 -9.93 -5.09
C VAL A 307 -34.35 -10.30 -3.80
N ARG A 308 -33.65 -10.88 -2.85
CA ARG A 308 -34.07 -10.76 -1.47
C ARG A 308 -33.97 -9.28 -1.17
N ASP A 309 -35.12 -8.67 -0.86
CA ASP A 309 -35.24 -7.28 -0.46
C ASP A 309 -34.42 -7.01 0.84
N TYR A 310 -33.11 -6.97 0.72
CA TYR A 310 -32.21 -6.50 1.77
C TYR A 310 -32.02 -4.99 1.58
N HIS A 311 -33.04 -4.23 1.96
CA HIS A 311 -32.88 -2.81 2.21
C HIS A 311 -32.06 -2.65 3.49
N PHE A 312 -30.74 -2.59 3.37
CA PHE A 312 -29.91 -1.98 4.40
C PHE A 312 -30.10 -0.47 4.29
N SER A 313 -31.16 0.03 4.91
CA SER A 313 -31.34 1.47 5.12
C SER A 313 -30.57 1.86 6.39
N PRO A 314 -29.42 2.54 6.29
CA PRO A 314 -28.81 3.15 7.46
C PRO A 314 -29.66 4.39 7.81
N SER A 315 -30.78 4.19 8.47
CA SER A 315 -31.61 5.26 9.03
C SER A 315 -30.92 6.04 10.18
N LEU A 316 -29.58 5.97 10.25
CA LEU A 316 -28.82 6.63 11.31
C LEU A 316 -28.81 8.16 11.20
N ILE A 317 -29.17 8.75 10.04
CA ILE A 317 -29.17 10.20 9.83
C ILE A 317 -30.39 10.68 8.99
N GLY A 318 -31.38 9.82 8.71
CA GLY A 318 -32.56 10.24 7.95
C GLY A 318 -32.30 10.70 6.51
N VAL A 319 -31.20 10.30 5.91
CA VAL A 319 -30.84 10.55 4.53
C VAL A 319 -30.69 9.20 3.85
N ASP A 320 -31.55 8.93 2.90
CA ASP A 320 -31.45 7.77 2.00
C ASP A 320 -30.25 7.97 1.07
N LEU A 321 -29.05 7.69 1.60
CA LEU A 321 -27.78 7.83 0.87
C LEU A 321 -27.58 6.75 -0.20
N LEU A 322 -28.41 5.71 -0.21
CA LEU A 322 -28.27 4.52 -1.05
C LEU A 322 -29.56 4.14 -1.80
N ASP A 323 -30.47 5.08 -2.06
CA ASP A 323 -31.75 4.82 -2.75
C ASP A 323 -31.61 4.58 -4.27
N ARG A 324 -30.58 3.87 -4.72
CA ARG A 324 -30.51 3.36 -6.09
C ARG A 324 -29.77 2.02 -6.07
N THR A 325 -30.45 1.02 -6.58
CA THR A 325 -29.91 -0.32 -6.82
C THR A 325 -28.74 -0.25 -7.80
N VAL A 326 -27.68 -0.99 -7.51
CA VAL A 326 -26.59 -1.27 -8.42
C VAL A 326 -27.11 -2.27 -9.45
N ASP A 327 -27.30 -1.84 -10.69
CA ASP A 327 -27.98 -2.62 -11.74
C ASP A 327 -27.06 -3.00 -12.91
N ARG A 328 -25.76 -2.65 -12.85
CA ARG A 328 -24.77 -2.96 -13.88
C ARG A 328 -23.54 -3.63 -13.27
N TYR A 329 -22.92 -4.53 -14.03
CA TYR A 329 -21.65 -5.13 -13.62
C TYR A 329 -20.52 -4.12 -13.62
N GLY A 330 -19.65 -4.22 -12.62
CA GLY A 330 -18.60 -3.26 -12.34
C GLY A 330 -19.08 -2.00 -11.63
N ALA A 331 -20.38 -1.93 -11.26
CA ALA A 331 -20.91 -0.82 -10.48
C ALA A 331 -20.50 -0.92 -9.01
N GLU A 332 -20.19 0.23 -8.41
CA GLU A 332 -19.81 0.34 -6.99
C GLU A 332 -20.40 1.62 -6.38
N HIS A 333 -21.12 1.46 -5.28
CA HIS A 333 -21.52 2.55 -4.41
C HIS A 333 -20.84 2.37 -3.06
N ARG A 334 -20.16 3.39 -2.54
CA ARG A 334 -19.57 3.34 -1.21
C ARG A 334 -19.57 4.68 -0.51
N THR A 335 -19.72 4.63 0.80
CA THR A 335 -19.54 5.74 1.71
C THR A 335 -18.54 5.35 2.77
N ARG A 336 -17.47 6.14 2.90
CA ARG A 336 -16.42 5.92 3.88
C ARG A 336 -16.17 7.16 4.71
N ILE A 337 -15.90 6.97 6.00
CA ILE A 337 -15.46 8.00 6.93
C ILE A 337 -14.22 7.51 7.68
N ASN A 338 -13.23 8.38 7.85
CA ASN A 338 -12.05 8.11 8.66
C ASN A 338 -11.77 9.25 9.62
N THR A 339 -11.15 8.92 10.74
CA THR A 339 -10.80 9.86 11.81
C THR A 339 -9.47 9.46 12.43
N ASN A 340 -8.54 10.41 12.56
CA ASN A 340 -7.30 10.24 13.31
C ASN A 340 -7.30 11.24 14.46
N LEU A 341 -7.25 10.73 15.67
CA LEU A 341 -7.19 11.52 16.89
C LEU A 341 -5.87 11.23 17.61
N ARG A 342 -5.11 12.26 17.95
CA ARG A 342 -3.86 12.11 18.70
C ARG A 342 -3.82 13.15 19.81
N LYS A 343 -3.37 12.74 20.99
CA LYS A 343 -3.16 13.63 22.12
C LYS A 343 -1.76 13.50 22.67
N ARG A 344 -1.07 14.64 22.82
CA ARG A 344 0.21 14.72 23.53
C ARG A 344 -0.08 14.95 25.01
N ASP A 345 0.50 14.12 25.87
CA ASP A 345 0.29 14.27 27.32
C ASP A 345 0.99 15.54 27.84
N THR A 346 0.39 16.20 28.83
CA THR A 346 0.94 17.42 29.42
C THR A 346 1.71 17.18 30.70
N LYS A 347 1.59 15.98 31.30
CA LYS A 347 2.21 15.64 32.57
C LYS A 347 3.41 14.74 32.38
N VAL A 348 3.36 13.89 31.36
CA VAL A 348 4.45 12.96 31.00
C VAL A 348 4.98 13.39 29.64
N GLU A 349 6.16 13.99 29.64
CA GLU A 349 6.84 14.40 28.41
C GLU A 349 7.17 13.18 27.55
N GLY A 350 7.01 13.31 26.24
CA GLY A 350 7.23 12.20 25.30
C GLY A 350 6.08 11.19 25.21
N LEU A 351 5.02 11.31 26.02
CA LEU A 351 3.85 10.42 25.95
C LEU A 351 2.79 10.96 24.99
N VAL A 352 2.46 10.10 24.02
CA VAL A 352 1.44 10.33 23.00
C VAL A 352 0.48 9.15 22.95
N TYR A 353 -0.81 9.41 22.86
CA TYR A 353 -1.81 8.36 22.64
C TYR A 353 -2.87 8.83 21.67
N GLY A 354 -3.45 7.90 20.97
CA GLY A 354 -4.41 8.21 19.92
C GLY A 354 -5.32 7.06 19.55
N LEU A 355 -6.24 7.41 18.67
CA LEU A 355 -7.24 6.51 18.12
C LEU A 355 -7.43 6.85 16.64
N ASN A 356 -7.14 5.91 15.74
CA ASN A 356 -7.54 6.02 14.36
C ASN A 356 -8.75 5.11 14.12
N ALA A 357 -9.69 5.55 13.31
CA ALA A 357 -10.84 4.75 12.91
C ALA A 357 -11.17 4.99 11.44
N ASN A 358 -11.58 3.94 10.74
CA ASN A 358 -12.02 4.01 9.35
C ASN A 358 -13.21 3.05 9.16
N TRP A 359 -14.31 3.55 8.60
CA TRP A 359 -15.52 2.78 8.37
C TRP A 359 -16.05 3.01 6.97
N GLN A 360 -16.46 1.93 6.30
CA GLN A 360 -17.04 1.95 4.97
C GLN A 360 -18.28 1.09 4.90
N LEU A 361 -19.30 1.65 4.27
CA LEU A 361 -20.47 0.96 3.76
C LEU A 361 -20.37 0.96 2.24
N GLY A 362 -20.66 -0.16 1.60
CA GLY A 362 -20.60 -0.27 0.16
C GLY A 362 -21.60 -1.29 -0.40
N GLU A 363 -21.96 -1.07 -1.64
CA GLU A 363 -22.70 -2.03 -2.47
C GLU A 363 -21.97 -2.14 -3.80
N SER A 364 -21.79 -3.34 -4.30
CA SER A 364 -21.20 -3.58 -5.61
C SER A 364 -21.86 -4.74 -6.33
N LEU A 365 -21.81 -4.72 -7.66
CA LEU A 365 -22.20 -5.82 -8.52
C LEU A 365 -21.02 -6.18 -9.41
N ASN A 366 -20.45 -7.35 -9.19
CA ASN A 366 -19.27 -7.80 -9.89
C ASN A 366 -19.50 -9.14 -10.55
N THR A 367 -18.73 -9.45 -11.59
CA THR A 367 -18.61 -10.79 -12.12
C THR A 367 -17.14 -11.18 -12.26
N LEU A 368 -16.86 -12.44 -11.99
CA LEU A 368 -15.52 -12.97 -12.13
C LEU A 368 -15.21 -13.40 -13.56
N ILE A 369 -16.24 -13.83 -14.30
CA ILE A 369 -16.13 -14.40 -15.65
C ILE A 369 -17.03 -13.65 -16.61
N TRP A 370 -16.45 -13.11 -17.65
CA TRP A 370 -17.11 -12.47 -18.79
C TRP A 370 -17.14 -13.44 -19.96
N GLN A 371 -18.15 -13.33 -20.82
CA GLN A 371 -18.26 -14.12 -22.05
C GLN A 371 -18.41 -13.20 -23.25
N VAL A 372 -17.91 -13.68 -24.38
CA VAL A 372 -18.11 -13.07 -25.69
C VAL A 372 -19.02 -14.00 -26.46
N ALA A 373 -20.35 -13.86 -26.29
CA ALA A 373 -21.33 -14.57 -27.08
C ALA A 373 -21.63 -13.80 -28.37
N PRO A 374 -22.09 -14.47 -29.45
CA PRO A 374 -22.40 -13.80 -30.73
C PRO A 374 -23.33 -12.61 -30.63
N ASP A 375 -24.27 -12.64 -29.68
CA ASP A 375 -25.31 -11.62 -29.49
C ASP A 375 -25.09 -10.76 -28.23
N SER A 376 -24.07 -11.07 -27.40
CA SER A 376 -23.76 -10.38 -26.14
C SER A 376 -22.27 -10.34 -25.91
N ILE A 377 -21.61 -9.33 -26.44
CA ILE A 377 -20.20 -9.10 -26.20
C ILE A 377 -20.02 -8.47 -24.82
N TYR A 378 -19.12 -9.06 -24.00
CA TYR A 378 -18.85 -8.63 -22.62
C TYR A 378 -20.05 -8.80 -21.66
N GLY A 379 -20.88 -9.78 -21.86
CA GLY A 379 -21.89 -10.22 -20.91
C GLY A 379 -21.28 -10.96 -19.72
N ALA A 380 -21.93 -10.96 -18.57
CA ALA A 380 -21.52 -11.79 -17.45
C ALA A 380 -21.89 -13.25 -17.70
N PHE A 381 -21.00 -14.18 -17.33
CA PHE A 381 -21.31 -15.60 -17.33
C PHE A 381 -22.32 -15.92 -16.21
N GLY A 382 -23.40 -16.65 -16.54
CA GLY A 382 -24.43 -17.02 -15.57
C GLY A 382 -23.87 -17.76 -14.35
N GLY A 383 -24.25 -17.31 -13.14
CA GLY A 383 -23.76 -17.85 -11.87
C GLY A 383 -22.38 -17.35 -11.43
N ALA A 384 -21.69 -16.53 -12.25
CA ALA A 384 -20.41 -15.90 -11.87
C ALA A 384 -20.59 -14.46 -11.36
N ALA A 385 -21.80 -13.96 -11.34
CA ALA A 385 -22.13 -12.63 -10.85
C ALA A 385 -22.43 -12.63 -9.35
N THR A 386 -22.02 -11.58 -8.66
CA THR A 386 -22.25 -11.42 -7.22
C THR A 386 -22.60 -9.97 -6.91
N ARG A 387 -23.75 -9.77 -6.27
CA ARG A 387 -24.09 -8.52 -5.61
C ARG A 387 -23.63 -8.63 -4.16
N THR A 388 -22.84 -7.68 -3.72
CA THR A 388 -22.30 -7.64 -2.38
C THR A 388 -22.73 -6.37 -1.66
N ASN A 389 -23.33 -6.52 -0.47
CA ASN A 389 -23.45 -5.46 0.52
C ASN A 389 -22.30 -5.61 1.52
N GLN A 390 -21.46 -4.58 1.61
CA GLN A 390 -20.24 -4.65 2.42
C GLN A 390 -20.26 -3.65 3.57
N LEU A 391 -19.90 -4.13 4.76
CA LEU A 391 -19.52 -3.32 5.90
C LEU A 391 -18.10 -3.68 6.31
N ILE A 392 -17.19 -2.72 6.25
CA ILE A 392 -15.81 -2.89 6.72
C ILE A 392 -15.43 -1.73 7.63
N GLY A 393 -14.70 -2.04 8.71
CA GLY A 393 -14.23 -1.02 9.63
C GLY A 393 -12.97 -1.41 10.37
N THR A 394 -12.20 -0.40 10.78
CA THR A 394 -11.06 -0.54 11.69
C THR A 394 -11.14 0.46 12.82
N VAL A 395 -10.65 0.05 13.98
CA VAL A 395 -10.44 0.91 15.17
C VAL A 395 -9.06 0.59 15.71
N ASP A 396 -8.17 1.60 15.72
CA ASP A 396 -6.75 1.46 15.98
C ASP A 396 -6.32 2.34 17.17
N PRO A 397 -6.50 1.89 18.43
CA PRO A 397 -5.92 2.58 19.57
C PRO A 397 -4.41 2.36 19.65
N TYR A 398 -3.66 3.42 19.99
CA TYR A 398 -2.21 3.33 20.14
C TYR A 398 -1.68 4.22 21.27
N VAL A 399 -0.53 3.83 21.78
CA VAL A 399 0.26 4.60 22.75
C VAL A 399 1.72 4.59 22.30
N GLN A 400 2.35 5.76 22.31
CA GLN A 400 3.78 5.92 22.06
C GLN A 400 4.40 6.69 23.22
N TYR A 401 5.55 6.26 23.66
CA TYR A 401 6.33 6.92 24.68
C TYR A 401 7.79 7.04 24.26
N LEU A 402 8.26 8.26 24.11
CA LEU A 402 9.66 8.58 23.92
C LEU A 402 10.28 8.89 25.27
N THR A 403 11.19 8.03 25.71
CA THR A 403 11.89 8.25 26.98
C THR A 403 12.88 9.41 26.86
N PRO A 404 13.29 10.06 27.98
CA PRO A 404 14.34 11.08 27.96
C PRO A 404 15.68 10.59 27.38
N GLY A 405 15.95 9.28 27.40
CA GLY A 405 17.11 8.65 26.78
C GLY A 405 16.97 8.32 25.29
N GLY A 406 15.91 8.78 24.61
CA GLY A 406 15.71 8.58 23.17
C GLY A 406 15.13 7.21 22.79
N THR A 407 14.80 6.34 23.75
CA THR A 407 14.12 5.08 23.44
C THR A 407 12.63 5.30 23.22
N ARG A 408 12.12 4.85 22.06
CA ARG A 408 10.71 4.93 21.71
C ARG A 408 10.01 3.59 21.95
N HIS A 409 9.02 3.59 22.80
CA HIS A 409 8.10 2.48 23.01
C HIS A 409 6.81 2.76 22.23
N SER A 410 6.32 1.78 21.48
CA SER A 410 5.08 1.90 20.71
C SER A 410 4.22 0.68 20.96
N PHE A 411 3.01 0.88 21.41
CA PHE A 411 2.00 -0.16 21.52
C PHE A 411 0.83 0.21 20.61
N ARG A 412 0.55 -0.64 19.62
CA ARG A 412 -0.46 -0.42 18.58
C ARG A 412 -1.40 -1.61 18.57
N ASN A 413 -2.69 -1.32 18.41
CA ASN A 413 -3.70 -2.35 18.22
C ASN A 413 -4.56 -1.97 17.03
N ARG A 414 -5.13 -2.99 16.39
CA ARG A 414 -6.20 -2.89 15.40
C ARG A 414 -7.28 -3.90 15.70
N TRP A 415 -8.50 -3.44 15.78
CA TRP A 415 -9.66 -4.27 15.57
C TRP A 415 -10.20 -3.97 14.18
N GLN A 416 -10.27 -5.02 13.33
CA GLN A 416 -10.86 -4.94 12.00
C GLN A 416 -12.10 -5.83 11.94
N TYR A 417 -13.14 -5.31 11.36
CA TYR A 417 -14.39 -5.99 11.05
C TYR A 417 -14.65 -5.95 9.56
N LEU A 418 -15.03 -7.08 8.98
CA LEU A 418 -15.50 -7.22 7.59
C LEU A 418 -16.76 -8.07 7.59
N ASN A 419 -17.77 -7.63 6.87
CA ASN A 419 -18.96 -8.41 6.54
C ASN A 419 -19.33 -8.13 5.08
N ASN A 420 -19.41 -9.18 4.28
CA ASN A 420 -19.95 -9.18 2.94
C ASN A 420 -21.22 -10.03 2.96
N ASP A 421 -22.34 -9.41 2.63
CA ASP A 421 -23.62 -10.07 2.43
C ASP A 421 -23.84 -10.20 0.91
N ASN A 422 -23.77 -11.43 0.43
CA ASN A 422 -23.78 -11.76 -1.00
C ASN A 422 -25.10 -12.44 -1.36
N ASP A 423 -25.61 -12.19 -2.56
CA ASP A 423 -26.91 -12.71 -3.06
C ASP A 423 -26.84 -14.15 -3.58
N ASN A 424 -25.64 -14.76 -3.63
CA ASN A 424 -25.36 -16.06 -4.23
C ASN A 424 -24.94 -17.13 -3.22
N GLU A 425 -25.34 -17.01 -1.96
CA GLU A 425 -24.97 -17.94 -0.87
C GLU A 425 -23.44 -18.00 -0.63
N GLN A 426 -22.75 -16.88 -0.88
CA GLN A 426 -21.31 -16.74 -0.67
C GLN A 426 -20.97 -15.65 0.36
N SER A 427 -21.88 -15.38 1.28
CA SER A 427 -21.67 -14.39 2.33
C SER A 427 -20.54 -14.80 3.26
N ASN A 428 -19.71 -13.80 3.67
CA ASN A 428 -18.59 -14.02 4.56
C ASN A 428 -18.37 -12.85 5.50
N GLY A 429 -17.87 -13.16 6.69
CA GLY A 429 -17.51 -12.16 7.68
C GLY A 429 -16.28 -12.55 8.46
N SER A 430 -15.51 -11.54 8.91
CA SER A 430 -14.34 -11.77 9.73
C SER A 430 -14.08 -10.66 10.74
N HIS A 431 -13.46 -11.04 11.86
CA HIS A 431 -12.90 -10.16 12.86
C HIS A 431 -11.39 -10.41 12.95
N VAL A 432 -10.59 -9.36 12.93
CA VAL A 432 -9.16 -9.45 13.17
C VAL A 432 -8.80 -8.56 14.34
N ILE A 433 -8.09 -9.11 15.31
CA ILE A 433 -7.46 -8.37 16.41
C ILE A 433 -5.95 -8.49 16.23
N TYR A 434 -5.29 -7.38 15.97
CA TYR A 434 -3.84 -7.29 15.84
C TYR A 434 -3.28 -6.43 16.95
N SER A 435 -2.22 -6.87 17.60
CA SER A 435 -1.51 -6.14 18.66
C SER A 435 -0.02 -6.23 18.42
N GLU A 436 0.67 -5.10 18.49
CA GLU A 436 2.13 -5.01 18.37
C GLU A 436 2.69 -4.12 19.48
N TYR A 437 3.69 -4.62 20.17
CA TYR A 437 4.56 -3.83 21.03
C TYR A 437 5.94 -3.75 20.40
N GLN A 438 6.40 -2.53 20.14
CA GLN A 438 7.70 -2.26 19.50
C GLN A 438 8.53 -1.34 20.38
N VAL A 439 9.81 -1.63 20.44
CA VAL A 439 10.83 -0.76 21.03
C VAL A 439 11.85 -0.41 19.96
N HIS A 440 12.13 0.88 19.83
CA HIS A 440 13.20 1.39 18.98
C HIS A 440 14.13 2.24 19.83
N THR A 441 15.45 2.02 19.68
CA THR A 441 16.46 2.75 20.44
C THR A 441 17.71 2.94 19.60
N THR A 442 18.47 4.01 19.90
CA THR A 442 19.77 4.28 19.28
C THR A 442 20.90 3.77 20.18
N GLY A 443 22.04 3.45 19.60
CA GLY A 443 23.21 2.97 20.32
C GLY A 443 23.96 4.03 21.11
N GLU A 444 23.64 5.29 20.96
CA GLU A 444 24.34 6.42 21.58
C GLU A 444 24.38 6.29 23.11
N GLN A 445 23.28 5.83 23.72
CA GLN A 445 23.24 5.56 25.17
C GLN A 445 24.18 4.43 25.63
N TRP A 446 24.72 3.63 24.70
CA TRP A 446 25.72 2.58 24.96
C TRP A 446 27.09 2.94 24.41
N GLY A 447 27.28 4.16 23.88
CA GLY A 447 28.52 4.60 23.23
C GLY A 447 28.76 3.95 21.87
N ILE A 448 27.74 3.41 21.22
CA ILE A 448 27.81 2.81 19.88
C ILE A 448 27.15 3.77 18.89
N GLU A 449 27.96 4.55 18.22
CA GLU A 449 27.50 5.54 17.25
C GLU A 449 26.91 4.85 16.00
N GLY A 450 25.81 5.42 15.45
CA GLY A 450 25.17 4.95 14.24
C GLY A 450 24.41 3.63 14.35
N LEU A 451 24.24 3.08 15.56
CA LEU A 451 23.42 1.90 15.81
C LEU A 451 21.96 2.28 16.01
N ASN A 452 21.06 1.61 15.29
CA ASN A 452 19.62 1.61 15.54
C ASN A 452 19.17 0.17 15.81
N LEU A 453 18.43 -0.02 16.89
CA LEU A 453 17.89 -1.31 17.29
C LEU A 453 16.37 -1.21 17.36
N THR A 454 15.68 -2.05 16.58
CA THR A 454 14.23 -2.20 16.62
C THR A 454 13.88 -3.62 17.01
N THR A 455 13.03 -3.81 18.01
CA THR A 455 12.54 -5.13 18.42
C THR A 455 11.05 -5.06 18.69
N GLY A 456 10.33 -6.15 18.50
CA GLY A 456 8.89 -6.17 18.72
C GLY A 456 8.31 -7.55 18.93
N LEU A 457 7.12 -7.52 19.54
CA LEU A 457 6.24 -8.68 19.74
C LEU A 457 4.92 -8.44 19.03
N VAL A 458 4.43 -9.43 18.32
CA VAL A 458 3.18 -9.38 17.57
C VAL A 458 2.26 -10.51 18.02
N ASN A 459 0.98 -10.18 18.18
CA ASN A 459 -0.09 -11.15 18.35
C ASN A 459 -1.27 -10.76 17.46
N MET A 460 -1.70 -11.68 16.61
CA MET A 460 -2.89 -11.54 15.77
C MET A 460 -3.83 -12.72 16.00
N VAL A 461 -5.11 -12.43 16.06
CA VAL A 461 -6.19 -13.43 16.05
C VAL A 461 -7.21 -12.99 15.02
N ALA A 462 -7.58 -13.91 14.12
CA ALA A 462 -8.66 -13.73 13.16
C ALA A 462 -9.73 -14.79 13.41
N LEU A 463 -10.99 -14.39 13.37
CA LEU A 463 -12.16 -15.26 13.41
C LEU A 463 -12.94 -15.02 12.13
N SER A 464 -13.33 -16.07 11.43
CA SER A 464 -14.08 -15.97 10.19
C SER A 464 -15.22 -16.98 10.13
N ARG A 465 -16.33 -16.52 9.56
CA ARG A 465 -17.49 -17.33 9.22
C ARG A 465 -17.89 -17.03 7.78
N ALA A 466 -18.15 -18.07 7.01
CA ALA A 466 -18.66 -17.93 5.64
C ALA A 466 -19.58 -19.07 5.27
N GLU A 467 -20.56 -18.77 4.41
CA GLU A 467 -21.42 -19.78 3.78
C GLU A 467 -20.63 -20.74 2.89
N LEU A 468 -19.52 -20.23 2.33
CA LEU A 468 -18.60 -20.96 1.47
C LEU A 468 -17.76 -22.04 2.15
N TYR A 469 -17.70 -22.12 3.48
CA TYR A 469 -16.79 -23.04 4.13
C TYR A 469 -17.34 -24.46 4.20
N SER A 470 -16.56 -25.40 3.65
CA SER A 470 -16.75 -26.84 3.78
C SER A 470 -15.61 -27.38 4.64
N GLY A 471 -15.91 -27.78 5.88
CA GLY A 471 -14.91 -28.25 6.83
C GLY A 471 -14.37 -27.17 7.79
N GLY A 472 -13.34 -27.54 8.53
CA GLY A 472 -12.75 -26.72 9.58
C GLY A 472 -13.43 -26.93 10.94
N SER A 473 -14.00 -25.88 11.54
CA SER A 473 -14.63 -25.95 12.85
C SER A 473 -16.09 -26.39 12.78
N SER A 474 -16.51 -27.23 13.72
CA SER A 474 -17.88 -27.78 13.80
C SER A 474 -18.96 -26.74 14.12
N ASP A 475 -18.57 -25.54 14.62
CA ASP A 475 -19.48 -24.41 14.90
C ASP A 475 -19.58 -23.43 13.75
N GLY A 476 -18.90 -23.71 12.60
CA GLY A 476 -18.85 -22.85 11.41
C GLY A 476 -17.95 -21.62 11.58
N ILE A 477 -17.23 -21.47 12.70
CA ILE A 477 -16.30 -20.39 12.95
C ILE A 477 -14.88 -20.91 12.82
N ASN A 478 -14.19 -20.50 11.75
CA ASN A 478 -12.79 -20.80 11.56
C ASN A 478 -11.91 -19.72 12.17
N SER A 479 -10.78 -20.11 12.74
CA SER A 479 -9.87 -19.20 13.43
C SER A 479 -8.46 -19.29 12.87
N ALA A 480 -7.78 -18.12 12.79
CA ALA A 480 -6.36 -18.05 12.52
C ALA A 480 -5.66 -17.25 13.64
N SER A 481 -4.45 -17.64 13.99
CA SER A 481 -3.63 -16.88 14.92
C SER A 481 -2.19 -16.80 14.44
N ASN A 482 -1.55 -15.66 14.74
CA ASN A 482 -0.15 -15.41 14.44
C ASN A 482 0.54 -14.79 15.66
N ARG A 483 1.61 -15.40 16.13
CA ARG A 483 2.45 -14.89 17.22
C ARG A 483 3.87 -14.78 16.73
N ALA A 484 4.49 -13.62 16.93
CA ALA A 484 5.84 -13.40 16.45
C ALA A 484 6.66 -12.54 17.39
N ALA A 485 7.97 -12.75 17.33
CA ALA A 485 8.98 -11.87 17.91
C ALA A 485 10.02 -11.55 16.84
N TYR A 486 10.45 -10.29 16.77
CA TYR A 486 11.47 -9.87 15.80
C TYR A 486 12.49 -8.90 16.41
N ILE A 487 13.64 -8.88 15.77
CA ILE A 487 14.73 -7.95 16.04
C ILE A 487 15.32 -7.47 14.71
N GLN A 488 15.61 -6.20 14.62
CA GLN A 488 16.29 -5.55 13.51
C GLN A 488 17.40 -4.67 14.06
N VAL A 489 18.58 -4.79 13.49
CA VAL A 489 19.77 -3.99 13.79
C VAL A 489 20.17 -3.28 12.52
N ASP A 490 20.27 -1.96 12.57
CA ASP A 490 20.79 -1.13 11.50
C ASP A 490 22.02 -0.38 12.05
N GLN A 491 23.17 -0.54 11.38
CA GLN A 491 24.45 0.03 11.80
C GLN A 491 25.05 0.87 10.69
N SER A 492 25.30 2.14 10.96
CA SER A 492 26.13 3.01 10.13
C SER A 492 27.60 2.83 10.54
N LEU A 493 28.46 2.53 9.56
CA LEU A 493 29.92 2.45 9.74
C LEU A 493 30.54 3.66 9.04
N GLY A 494 30.80 4.71 9.81
CA GLY A 494 31.13 6.02 9.28
C GLY A 494 29.98 6.59 8.47
N GLU A 495 30.29 7.49 7.52
CA GLU A 495 29.27 8.19 6.72
C GLU A 495 28.81 7.41 5.46
N ARG A 496 29.55 6.37 5.05
CA ARG A 496 29.41 5.75 3.72
C ARG A 496 28.81 4.35 3.70
N VAL A 497 28.86 3.62 4.82
CA VAL A 497 28.42 2.22 4.84
C VAL A 497 27.28 2.07 5.82
N LYS A 498 26.17 1.51 5.37
CA LYS A 498 25.04 1.12 6.21
C LYS A 498 24.80 -0.38 6.08
N LEU A 499 24.70 -1.05 7.21
CA LEU A 499 24.42 -2.48 7.30
C LEU A 499 23.10 -2.67 8.04
N ALA A 500 22.30 -3.59 7.58
CA ALA A 500 21.06 -4.00 8.23
C ALA A 500 21.05 -5.51 8.41
N GLY A 501 20.61 -5.97 9.56
CA GLY A 501 20.42 -7.38 9.85
C GLY A 501 19.17 -7.58 10.71
N GLY A 502 18.39 -8.60 10.42
CA GLY A 502 17.18 -8.87 11.18
C GLY A 502 16.82 -10.33 11.23
N ALA A 503 16.10 -10.71 12.26
CA ALA A 503 15.54 -12.03 12.47
C ALA A 503 14.12 -11.93 13.03
N ARG A 504 13.24 -12.84 12.60
CA ARG A 504 11.90 -13.01 13.15
C ARG A 504 11.62 -14.49 13.33
N TYR A 505 11.06 -14.84 14.46
CA TYR A 505 10.39 -16.12 14.63
C TYR A 505 8.89 -15.89 14.64
N GLU A 506 8.17 -16.63 13.82
CA GLU A 506 6.73 -16.51 13.65
C GLU A 506 6.09 -17.89 13.74
N HIS A 507 5.02 -17.99 14.52
CA HIS A 507 4.17 -19.18 14.60
C HIS A 507 2.77 -18.79 14.17
N PHE A 508 2.33 -19.36 13.06
CA PHE A 508 0.99 -19.17 12.49
C PHE A 508 0.19 -20.47 12.64
N SER A 509 -1.11 -20.39 12.92
CA SER A 509 -2.01 -21.53 12.93
C SER A 509 -3.40 -21.19 12.43
N VAL A 510 -4.05 -22.17 11.79
CA VAL A 510 -5.46 -22.13 11.39
C VAL A 510 -6.14 -23.34 12.02
N ASN A 511 -7.21 -23.11 12.80
CA ASN A 511 -7.95 -24.13 13.55
C ASN A 511 -7.03 -25.06 14.37
N GLY A 512 -5.99 -24.51 14.97
CA GLY A 512 -5.02 -25.25 15.80
C GLY A 512 -3.95 -26.03 15.01
N LYS A 513 -4.11 -26.23 13.70
CA LYS A 513 -3.04 -26.75 12.83
C LYS A 513 -2.08 -25.60 12.51
N GLY A 514 -0.83 -25.65 12.91
CA GLY A 514 0.09 -24.53 12.77
C GLY A 514 1.50 -24.95 12.40
N ALA A 515 2.31 -23.94 11.98
CA ALA A 515 3.71 -24.07 11.73
C ALA A 515 4.44 -22.81 12.17
N GLY A 516 5.69 -22.94 12.58
CA GLY A 516 6.58 -21.84 12.93
C GLY A 516 7.90 -21.96 12.20
N LYS A 517 8.41 -20.81 11.75
CA LYS A 517 9.70 -20.76 11.06
C LYS A 517 10.46 -19.48 11.41
N PRO A 518 11.78 -19.55 11.64
CA PRO A 518 12.62 -18.36 11.66
C PRO A 518 12.85 -17.87 10.24
N VAL A 519 12.85 -16.55 10.06
CA VAL A 519 13.21 -15.87 8.81
C VAL A 519 14.24 -14.80 9.12
N PHE A 520 15.15 -14.57 8.16
CA PHE A 520 16.27 -13.67 8.30
C PHE A 520 16.30 -12.67 7.16
N ARG A 521 16.88 -11.49 7.43
CA ARG A 521 17.24 -10.51 6.39
C ARG A 521 18.62 -9.95 6.66
N LEU A 522 19.31 -9.61 5.59
CA LEU A 522 20.58 -8.90 5.59
C LEU A 522 20.52 -7.83 4.50
N GLY A 523 21.16 -6.71 4.73
CA GLY A 523 21.26 -5.65 3.75
C GLY A 523 22.52 -4.82 3.97
N ALA A 524 23.03 -4.28 2.87
CA ALA A 524 24.15 -3.36 2.88
C ALA A 524 23.87 -2.24 1.86
N ASN A 525 24.24 -1.02 2.22
CA ASN A 525 24.25 0.13 1.33
C ASN A 525 25.64 0.79 1.45
N TYR A 526 26.28 1.02 0.32
CA TYR A 526 27.57 1.68 0.24
C TYR A 526 27.50 2.91 -0.65
N GLN A 527 27.75 4.07 -0.09
CA GLN A 527 27.89 5.32 -0.81
C GLN A 527 29.27 5.40 -1.48
N VAL A 528 29.32 5.04 -2.76
CA VAL A 528 30.57 5.00 -3.56
C VAL A 528 31.06 6.43 -3.86
N ALA A 529 30.11 7.34 -4.15
CA ALA A 529 30.35 8.74 -4.41
C ALA A 529 29.21 9.56 -3.79
N GLU A 530 29.32 10.89 -3.80
CA GLU A 530 28.39 11.83 -3.15
C GLU A 530 26.90 11.52 -3.45
N ALA A 531 26.57 11.11 -4.67
CA ALA A 531 25.20 10.78 -5.08
C ALA A 531 25.07 9.38 -5.70
N THR A 532 26.02 8.46 -5.44
CA THR A 532 26.05 7.10 -5.98
C THR A 532 26.02 6.10 -4.86
N PHE A 533 25.00 5.27 -4.84
CA PHE A 533 24.79 4.23 -3.82
C PHE A 533 24.71 2.87 -4.48
N ILE A 534 25.43 1.90 -3.95
CA ILE A 534 25.30 0.48 -4.28
C ILE A 534 24.67 -0.21 -3.09
N ARG A 535 23.54 -0.86 -3.31
CA ARG A 535 22.87 -1.64 -2.26
C ARG A 535 22.81 -3.10 -2.63
N SER A 536 22.85 -3.95 -1.61
CA SER A 536 22.57 -5.37 -1.73
C SER A 536 21.66 -5.81 -0.60
N SER A 537 20.72 -6.68 -0.89
CA SER A 537 19.83 -7.23 0.12
C SER A 537 19.58 -8.71 -0.10
N PHE A 538 19.38 -9.41 1.01
CA PHE A 538 18.90 -10.78 1.07
C PHE A 538 17.79 -10.84 2.11
N GLY A 539 16.67 -11.47 1.77
CA GLY A 539 15.54 -11.63 2.67
C GLY A 539 14.84 -12.96 2.48
N GLN A 540 14.29 -13.48 3.58
CA GLN A 540 13.46 -14.67 3.60
C GLN A 540 12.02 -14.30 3.90
N GLY A 541 11.09 -15.06 3.34
CA GLY A 541 9.66 -14.93 3.55
C GLY A 541 9.01 -16.26 3.88
N PHE A 542 7.96 -16.19 4.66
CA PHE A 542 7.14 -17.33 5.07
C PHE A 542 5.68 -16.92 5.04
N ARG A 543 4.82 -17.72 4.42
CA ARG A 543 3.38 -17.49 4.39
C ARG A 543 2.63 -18.78 4.75
N PHE A 544 1.75 -18.67 5.71
CA PHE A 544 0.81 -19.74 6.04
C PHE A 544 -0.46 -19.60 5.19
N PRO A 545 -1.07 -20.71 4.73
CA PRO A 545 -2.33 -20.66 4.00
C PRO A 545 -3.43 -19.98 4.82
N THR A 546 -4.28 -19.21 4.14
CA THR A 546 -5.42 -18.52 4.75
C THR A 546 -6.55 -19.51 5.06
N ILE A 547 -7.56 -19.07 5.83
CA ILE A 547 -8.77 -19.85 6.09
C ILE A 547 -9.47 -20.19 4.78
N ALA A 548 -9.62 -19.21 3.88
CA ALA A 548 -10.28 -19.39 2.60
C ALA A 548 -9.55 -20.38 1.69
N GLU A 549 -8.22 -20.30 1.57
CA GLU A 549 -7.46 -21.24 0.74
C GLU A 549 -7.62 -22.70 1.17
N ARG A 550 -7.90 -22.95 2.45
CA ARG A 550 -8.08 -24.31 3.00
C ARG A 550 -9.50 -24.84 2.93
N TYR A 551 -10.50 -23.97 3.15
CA TYR A 551 -11.85 -24.41 3.47
C TYR A 551 -12.92 -23.93 2.48
N ILE A 552 -12.57 -23.12 1.48
CA ILE A 552 -13.53 -22.65 0.49
C ILE A 552 -14.06 -23.80 -0.35
N ARG A 553 -15.38 -23.90 -0.43
CA ARG A 553 -16.10 -24.74 -1.36
C ARG A 553 -17.26 -23.94 -1.95
N THR A 554 -17.27 -23.77 -3.26
CA THR A 554 -18.35 -23.05 -3.94
C THR A 554 -18.39 -23.42 -5.41
N GLY A 555 -19.46 -23.05 -6.09
CA GLY A 555 -19.61 -23.17 -7.53
C GLY A 555 -19.57 -21.81 -8.22
N LEU A 556 -18.96 -21.75 -9.39
CA LEU A 556 -18.99 -20.65 -10.34
C LEU A 556 -19.70 -21.12 -11.60
N GLY A 557 -21.05 -21.15 -11.56
CA GLY A 557 -21.82 -21.83 -12.59
C GLY A 557 -21.55 -23.34 -12.58
N ALA A 558 -21.07 -23.91 -13.68
CA ALA A 558 -20.70 -25.32 -13.78
C ALA A 558 -19.32 -25.65 -13.16
N LEU A 559 -18.50 -24.64 -12.85
CA LEU A 559 -17.18 -24.83 -12.25
C LEU A 559 -17.29 -24.92 -10.75
N GLN A 560 -16.54 -25.86 -10.15
CA GLN A 560 -16.46 -26.02 -8.70
C GLN A 560 -15.15 -25.48 -8.16
N ILE A 561 -15.16 -25.05 -6.89
CA ILE A 561 -13.96 -24.76 -6.10
C ILE A 561 -13.92 -25.76 -4.97
N TYR A 562 -12.80 -26.46 -4.87
CA TYR A 562 -12.59 -27.53 -3.90
C TYR A 562 -11.70 -27.05 -2.74
N PRO A 563 -11.99 -27.47 -1.49
CA PRO A 563 -11.15 -27.19 -0.33
C PRO A 563 -9.88 -28.03 -0.35
N ASN A 564 -8.81 -27.52 0.27
CA ASN A 564 -7.57 -28.27 0.50
C ASN A 564 -7.07 -28.05 1.93
N GLU A 565 -7.52 -28.88 2.85
CA GLU A 565 -7.13 -28.80 4.26
C GLU A 565 -5.66 -29.12 4.52
N GLU A 566 -5.03 -29.89 3.63
CA GLU A 566 -3.63 -30.32 3.75
C GLU A 566 -2.62 -29.32 3.11
N LEU A 567 -3.12 -28.16 2.70
CA LEU A 567 -2.28 -27.12 2.11
C LEU A 567 -1.16 -26.70 3.07
N ARG A 568 0.09 -26.75 2.57
CA ARG A 568 1.31 -26.45 3.33
C ARG A 568 1.70 -24.99 3.23
N PRO A 569 2.41 -24.44 4.23
CA PRO A 569 2.99 -23.11 4.13
C PRO A 569 3.99 -23.01 2.98
N GLU A 570 4.00 -21.85 2.32
CA GLU A 570 5.02 -21.52 1.34
C GLU A 570 6.17 -20.71 1.95
N PHE A 571 7.35 -20.91 1.40
CA PHE A 571 8.56 -20.23 1.81
C PHE A 571 9.24 -19.57 0.61
N SER A 572 9.88 -18.43 0.83
CA SER A 572 10.65 -17.76 -0.22
C SER A 572 11.95 -17.19 0.31
N TRP A 573 12.89 -16.98 -0.60
CA TRP A 573 14.00 -16.07 -0.38
C TRP A 573 14.18 -15.14 -1.58
N SER A 574 14.65 -13.95 -1.32
CA SER A 574 14.98 -12.97 -2.36
C SER A 574 16.37 -12.42 -2.17
N ALA A 575 17.07 -12.15 -3.27
CA ALA A 575 18.34 -11.46 -3.30
C ALA A 575 18.29 -10.36 -4.35
N GLU A 576 18.90 -9.22 -4.04
CA GLU A 576 18.98 -8.05 -4.92
C GLU A 576 20.35 -7.41 -4.86
N VAL A 577 20.81 -6.91 -6.00
CA VAL A 577 21.90 -5.93 -6.09
C VAL A 577 21.41 -4.77 -6.94
N ALA A 578 21.60 -3.55 -6.47
CA ALA A 578 21.11 -2.36 -7.15
C ALA A 578 22.08 -1.19 -7.06
N VAL A 579 21.99 -0.30 -8.04
CA VAL A 579 22.69 0.97 -8.09
C VAL A 579 21.67 2.10 -8.14
N LYS A 580 21.78 3.05 -7.22
CA LYS A 580 21.03 4.29 -7.22
C LYS A 580 21.95 5.46 -7.47
N GLN A 581 21.71 6.23 -8.51
CA GLN A 581 22.49 7.36 -8.93
C GLN A 581 21.66 8.63 -8.88
N GLY A 582 21.98 9.53 -7.97
CA GLY A 582 21.45 10.89 -7.98
C GLY A 582 22.09 11.72 -9.10
N PHE A 583 21.33 12.59 -9.71
CA PHE A 583 21.82 13.56 -10.70
C PHE A 583 21.23 14.94 -10.44
N ALA A 584 22.08 15.97 -10.61
CA ALA A 584 21.68 17.37 -10.53
C ALA A 584 22.37 18.16 -11.65
N PHE A 585 21.61 18.57 -12.65
CA PHE A 585 22.05 19.40 -13.75
C PHE A 585 21.54 20.83 -13.51
N LYS A 586 22.38 21.69 -12.96
CA LYS A 586 22.04 23.10 -12.64
C LYS A 586 22.34 23.99 -13.84
N ASN A 587 21.55 25.07 -14.03
CA ASN A 587 21.71 26.08 -15.06
C ASN A 587 21.78 25.53 -16.51
N THR A 588 21.02 24.46 -16.80
CA THR A 588 20.91 23.98 -18.19
C THR A 588 20.06 24.94 -19.04
N ARG A 589 20.11 24.81 -20.36
CA ARG A 589 19.28 25.63 -21.28
C ARG A 589 17.77 25.49 -21.04
N ILE A 590 17.35 24.36 -20.45
CA ILE A 590 15.94 24.07 -20.19
C ILE A 590 15.55 24.24 -18.71
N GLY A 591 16.50 24.57 -17.82
CA GLY A 591 16.27 24.74 -16.36
C GLY A 591 17.15 23.85 -15.50
N ASN A 592 16.81 23.74 -14.24
CA ASN A 592 17.49 22.85 -13.29
C ASN A 592 16.78 21.50 -13.27
N ILE A 593 17.53 20.42 -13.46
CA ILE A 593 17.01 19.05 -13.42
C ILE A 593 17.68 18.33 -12.27
N VAL A 594 16.88 17.77 -11.36
CA VAL A 594 17.36 16.93 -10.25
C VAL A 594 16.56 15.63 -10.21
N GLY A 595 17.19 14.55 -9.81
CA GLY A 595 16.50 13.26 -9.73
C GLY A 595 17.40 12.09 -9.42
N PHE A 596 16.80 10.90 -9.53
CA PHE A 596 17.47 9.62 -9.36
C PHE A 596 17.25 8.71 -10.57
N PHE A 597 18.30 7.98 -10.90
CA PHE A 597 18.25 6.77 -11.68
C PHE A 597 18.45 5.59 -10.72
N ASP A 598 17.64 4.56 -10.82
CA ASP A 598 17.74 3.32 -10.05
C ASP A 598 17.76 2.13 -11.00
N LEU A 599 18.69 1.19 -10.77
CA LEU A 599 18.80 -0.06 -11.51
C LEU A 599 18.97 -1.20 -10.51
N ALA A 600 18.06 -2.17 -10.53
CA ALA A 600 18.07 -3.34 -9.67
C ALA A 600 18.07 -4.64 -10.47
N LEU A 601 18.93 -5.57 -10.08
CA LEU A 601 18.92 -6.96 -10.51
C LEU A 601 18.44 -7.80 -9.34
N PHE A 602 17.45 -8.65 -9.56
CA PHE A 602 16.84 -9.41 -8.46
C PHE A 602 16.54 -10.85 -8.85
N ARG A 603 16.49 -11.70 -7.83
CA ARG A 603 16.05 -13.08 -7.90
C ARG A 603 15.22 -13.42 -6.67
N GLN A 604 14.12 -14.13 -6.89
CA GLN A 604 13.26 -14.71 -5.86
C GLN A 604 13.03 -16.18 -6.17
N ASP A 605 13.25 -17.05 -5.20
CA ASP A 605 12.93 -18.48 -5.29
C ASP A 605 11.85 -18.79 -4.25
N TYR A 606 10.92 -19.66 -4.62
CA TYR A 606 9.82 -20.11 -3.79
C TYR A 606 9.83 -21.63 -3.68
N GLU A 607 9.50 -22.11 -2.48
CA GLU A 607 9.29 -23.52 -2.16
C GLU A 607 7.83 -23.71 -1.72
N ASP A 608 7.22 -24.84 -2.08
CA ASP A 608 5.81 -25.15 -1.82
C ASP A 608 4.86 -24.02 -2.27
N PHE A 609 5.14 -23.44 -3.43
CA PHE A 609 4.41 -22.31 -3.99
C PHE A 609 2.93 -22.63 -4.12
N ILE A 610 2.05 -21.78 -3.55
CA ILE A 610 0.60 -22.02 -3.57
C ILE A 610 0.03 -21.32 -4.80
N GLU A 611 -0.63 -22.05 -5.68
CA GLU A 611 -1.40 -21.49 -6.79
C GLU A 611 -2.86 -21.96 -6.71
N PHE A 612 -3.77 -21.12 -7.15
CA PHE A 612 -5.14 -21.50 -7.40
C PHE A 612 -5.22 -21.98 -8.84
N THR A 613 -5.44 -23.27 -9.04
CA THR A 613 -5.29 -23.92 -10.34
C THR A 613 -6.44 -24.85 -10.64
N PHE A 614 -6.75 -25.01 -11.92
CA PHE A 614 -7.76 -25.92 -12.41
C PHE A 614 -7.22 -27.36 -12.49
N GLY A 615 -8.07 -28.34 -12.18
CA GLY A 615 -7.71 -29.77 -12.27
C GLY A 615 -8.91 -30.66 -12.02
N GLN A 616 -8.68 -31.98 -12.03
CA GLN A 616 -9.63 -32.97 -11.60
C GLN A 616 -9.29 -33.43 -10.19
N TRP A 617 -10.04 -32.95 -9.21
CA TRP A 617 -9.79 -33.15 -7.78
C TRP A 617 -10.63 -34.28 -7.16
N GLY A 618 -11.50 -34.88 -7.99
CA GLY A 618 -12.46 -35.92 -7.60
C GLY A 618 -13.79 -35.35 -7.09
N PRO A 619 -14.87 -36.09 -7.21
CA PRO A 619 -16.09 -35.79 -6.49
C PRO A 619 -15.87 -36.01 -4.98
N ASP A 620 -16.78 -35.50 -4.14
CA ASP A 620 -16.70 -35.73 -2.69
C ASP A 620 -16.69 -37.20 -2.34
N GLU A 621 -16.14 -37.53 -1.15
CA GLU A 621 -16.09 -38.87 -0.63
C GLU A 621 -17.52 -39.51 -0.58
N GLY A 622 -17.71 -40.55 -1.36
CA GLY A 622 -18.99 -41.24 -1.49
C GLY A 622 -19.87 -40.75 -2.65
N GLU A 623 -19.48 -39.74 -3.41
CA GLU A 623 -20.16 -39.32 -4.63
C GLU A 623 -19.63 -40.06 -5.85
N VAL A 624 -20.49 -40.34 -6.81
CA VAL A 624 -20.12 -40.89 -8.12
C VAL A 624 -19.90 -39.70 -9.08
N PRO A 625 -18.79 -39.68 -9.88
CA PRO A 625 -18.63 -38.68 -10.89
C PRO A 625 -19.83 -38.54 -11.82
N SER A 626 -20.39 -37.34 -11.93
CA SER A 626 -21.61 -37.03 -12.68
C SER A 626 -21.55 -35.61 -13.26
N LEU A 627 -22.49 -35.26 -14.10
CA LEU A 627 -22.66 -33.89 -14.59
C LEU A 627 -22.95 -32.89 -13.44
N ASP A 628 -23.70 -33.34 -12.43
CA ASP A 628 -24.13 -32.50 -11.31
C ASP A 628 -22.92 -32.04 -10.43
N ASN A 629 -21.85 -32.85 -10.36
CA ASN A 629 -20.61 -32.51 -9.67
C ASN A 629 -19.44 -32.22 -10.64
N ALA A 630 -19.77 -31.88 -11.89
CA ALA A 630 -18.78 -31.55 -12.94
C ALA A 630 -17.65 -32.60 -13.08
N TYR A 631 -17.95 -33.88 -12.78
CA TYR A 631 -16.97 -34.99 -12.78
C TYR A 631 -15.74 -34.75 -11.88
N GLY A 632 -15.87 -33.91 -10.87
CA GLY A 632 -14.77 -33.52 -10.00
C GLY A 632 -13.79 -32.50 -10.60
N LEU A 633 -14.18 -31.86 -11.70
CA LEU A 633 -13.40 -30.80 -12.34
C LEU A 633 -13.64 -29.46 -11.66
N GLY A 634 -12.59 -28.68 -11.46
CA GLY A 634 -12.72 -27.35 -10.88
C GLY A 634 -11.40 -26.75 -10.44
N PHE A 635 -11.50 -25.71 -9.62
CA PHE A 635 -10.33 -25.01 -9.06
C PHE A 635 -10.02 -25.47 -7.65
N MET A 636 -8.77 -25.42 -7.26
CA MET A 636 -8.31 -25.66 -5.90
C MET A 636 -7.00 -24.90 -5.62
N SER A 637 -6.81 -24.43 -4.38
CA SER A 637 -5.50 -23.96 -3.93
C SER A 637 -4.58 -25.15 -3.68
N ALA A 638 -3.46 -25.23 -4.39
CA ALA A 638 -2.52 -26.34 -4.33
C ALA A 638 -1.07 -25.86 -4.21
N ASN A 639 -0.23 -26.65 -3.50
CA ASN A 639 1.21 -26.44 -3.49
C ASN A 639 1.81 -26.98 -4.80
N THR A 640 2.13 -26.10 -5.75
CA THR A 640 2.59 -26.46 -7.11
C THR A 640 4.10 -26.71 -7.22
N GLY A 641 4.79 -26.79 -6.06
CA GLY A 641 6.22 -27.08 -6.02
C GLY A 641 7.07 -25.82 -6.00
N GLY A 642 8.20 -25.84 -6.71
CA GLY A 642 9.17 -24.75 -6.74
C GLY A 642 8.92 -23.77 -7.88
N SER A 643 9.16 -22.50 -7.61
CA SER A 643 9.15 -21.46 -8.66
C SER A 643 10.26 -20.44 -8.46
N ARG A 644 10.62 -19.75 -9.54
CA ARG A 644 11.69 -18.75 -9.55
C ARG A 644 11.28 -17.54 -10.38
N VAL A 645 11.58 -16.36 -9.85
CA VAL A 645 11.47 -15.10 -10.59
C VAL A 645 12.85 -14.43 -10.61
N THR A 646 13.37 -14.18 -11.81
CA THR A 646 14.56 -13.35 -12.01
C THR A 646 14.17 -12.13 -12.81
N GLY A 647 14.85 -11.00 -12.61
CA GLY A 647 14.51 -9.82 -13.38
C GLY A 647 15.44 -8.64 -13.21
N VAL A 648 15.15 -7.64 -14.04
CA VAL A 648 15.81 -6.34 -14.05
C VAL A 648 14.74 -5.26 -13.94
N GLU A 649 14.95 -4.31 -13.07
CA GLU A 649 14.10 -3.15 -12.92
C GLU A 649 14.92 -1.89 -13.03
N THR A 650 14.45 -0.93 -13.82
CA THR A 650 15.07 0.39 -13.92
C THR A 650 14.00 1.47 -13.79
N SER A 651 14.33 2.54 -13.09
CA SER A 651 13.46 3.69 -12.96
C SER A 651 14.24 5.00 -12.97
N ILE A 652 13.58 6.06 -13.44
CA ILE A 652 14.07 7.43 -13.36
C ILE A 652 12.95 8.26 -12.75
N THR A 653 13.25 8.95 -11.66
CA THR A 653 12.35 9.90 -11.03
C THR A 653 13.08 11.24 -10.95
N GLY A 654 12.40 12.31 -11.31
CA GLY A 654 13.05 13.61 -11.27
C GLY A 654 12.11 14.79 -11.38
N ARG A 655 12.72 15.96 -11.23
CA ARG A 655 12.08 17.26 -11.30
C ARG A 655 12.89 18.19 -12.19
N LEU A 656 12.23 18.81 -13.15
CA LEU A 656 12.74 19.96 -13.91
C LEU A 656 12.11 21.21 -13.34
N THR A 657 12.93 22.16 -12.91
CA THR A 657 12.48 23.48 -12.42
C THR A 657 12.97 24.57 -13.35
N THR A 658 12.04 25.39 -13.82
CA THR A 658 12.32 26.59 -14.62
C THR A 658 11.73 27.82 -13.92
N PRO A 659 12.02 29.06 -14.34
CA PRO A 659 11.39 30.26 -13.77
C PRO A 659 9.85 30.32 -13.95
N THR A 660 9.29 29.58 -14.89
CA THR A 660 7.88 29.67 -15.28
C THR A 660 7.06 28.41 -14.96
N PHE A 661 7.70 27.25 -14.89
CA PHE A 661 7.04 25.96 -14.61
C PHE A 661 7.97 24.97 -13.94
N GLN A 662 7.37 23.99 -13.29
CA GLN A 662 8.00 22.80 -12.75
C GLN A 662 7.42 21.57 -13.46
N ALA A 663 8.27 20.62 -13.80
CA ALA A 663 7.84 19.32 -14.34
C ALA A 663 8.39 18.20 -13.48
N ASP A 664 7.50 17.39 -12.92
CA ASP A 664 7.84 16.16 -12.20
C ASP A 664 7.60 14.98 -13.12
N PHE A 665 8.53 14.06 -13.14
CA PHE A 665 8.41 12.86 -13.98
C PHE A 665 8.87 11.61 -13.26
N ILE A 666 8.20 10.51 -13.57
CA ILE A 666 8.58 9.14 -13.19
C ILE A 666 8.46 8.27 -14.42
N THR A 667 9.47 7.47 -14.68
CA THR A 667 9.42 6.43 -15.70
C THR A 667 10.14 5.19 -15.22
N GLY A 668 9.69 4.03 -15.65
CA GLY A 668 10.36 2.79 -15.31
C GLY A 668 9.98 1.64 -16.21
N TYR A 669 10.88 0.70 -16.25
CA TYR A 669 10.74 -0.54 -17.00
C TYR A 669 11.16 -1.71 -16.11
N THR A 670 10.34 -2.75 -16.12
CA THR A 670 10.62 -3.99 -15.39
C THR A 670 10.52 -5.16 -16.36
N TYR A 671 11.56 -5.95 -16.38
CA TYR A 671 11.57 -7.27 -17.03
C TYR A 671 11.63 -8.34 -15.95
N THR A 672 10.77 -9.35 -16.06
CA THR A 672 10.76 -10.52 -15.20
C THR A 672 10.70 -11.81 -15.99
N ASN A 673 11.37 -12.84 -15.50
CA ASN A 673 11.28 -14.21 -16.00
C ASN A 673 10.79 -15.13 -14.87
N PRO A 674 9.47 -15.21 -14.64
CA PRO A 674 8.87 -16.07 -13.63
C PRO A 674 8.66 -17.48 -14.21
N ILE A 675 9.35 -18.48 -13.66
CA ILE A 675 9.31 -19.87 -14.17
C ILE A 675 9.00 -20.89 -13.07
N SER A 676 8.34 -21.98 -13.44
CA SER A 676 8.28 -23.19 -12.61
C SER A 676 9.65 -23.88 -12.65
N THR A 677 10.16 -24.31 -11.50
CA THR A 677 11.41 -25.08 -11.38
C THR A 677 11.16 -26.56 -11.19
N THR A 678 9.90 -26.97 -11.04
CA THR A 678 9.45 -28.35 -10.86
C THR A 678 8.20 -28.63 -11.71
N PRO A 679 8.27 -28.51 -13.07
CA PRO A 679 7.07 -28.52 -13.92
C PRO A 679 6.33 -29.87 -13.95
N ASP A 680 7.02 -30.96 -13.64
CA ASP A 680 6.48 -32.33 -13.60
C ASP A 680 5.98 -32.75 -12.20
N TYR A 681 6.08 -31.84 -11.20
CA TYR A 681 5.63 -32.14 -9.84
C TYR A 681 4.12 -32.36 -9.82
N ASN A 682 3.68 -33.54 -9.41
CA ASN A 682 2.27 -33.86 -9.22
C ASN A 682 1.79 -33.28 -7.90
N TYR A 683 0.84 -32.37 -7.98
CA TYR A 683 0.25 -31.68 -6.81
C TYR A 683 -1.21 -32.07 -6.58
N ASN A 684 -1.73 -33.11 -7.25
CA ASN A 684 -3.01 -33.70 -6.88
C ASN A 684 -2.88 -34.30 -5.47
N PRO A 685 -3.72 -33.90 -4.49
CA PRO A 685 -3.66 -34.47 -3.15
C PRO A 685 -4.06 -35.93 -3.13
N ASP A 686 -4.88 -36.41 -4.08
CA ASP A 686 -5.20 -37.83 -4.25
C ASP A 686 -4.05 -38.51 -5.04
N PRO A 687 -3.29 -39.43 -4.39
CA PRO A 687 -2.18 -40.12 -5.04
C PRO A 687 -2.64 -41.07 -6.15
N ASP A 688 -3.88 -41.54 -6.12
CA ASP A 688 -4.52 -42.45 -7.10
C ASP A 688 -5.29 -41.65 -8.17
N GLY A 689 -5.44 -40.35 -7.99
CA GLY A 689 -6.12 -39.44 -8.90
C GLY A 689 -5.33 -39.13 -10.17
N THR A 690 -5.95 -38.42 -11.12
CA THR A 690 -5.28 -37.96 -12.34
C THR A 690 -4.11 -37.04 -11.98
N PRO A 691 -2.86 -37.33 -12.43
CA PRO A 691 -1.70 -36.49 -12.17
C PRO A 691 -1.94 -35.08 -12.65
N THR A 692 -1.90 -34.12 -11.72
CA THR A 692 -2.06 -32.69 -11.98
C THR A 692 -0.71 -32.00 -11.80
N THR A 693 -0.20 -31.42 -12.87
CA THR A 693 1.13 -30.79 -12.91
C THR A 693 1.06 -29.41 -13.53
N TYR A 694 2.13 -28.63 -13.41
CA TYR A 694 2.24 -27.36 -14.16
C TYR A 694 2.04 -27.59 -15.65
N LEU A 695 2.62 -28.65 -16.23
CA LEU A 695 2.52 -28.96 -17.67
C LEU A 695 1.09 -29.30 -18.11
N SER A 696 0.33 -30.04 -17.29
CA SER A 696 -1.02 -30.46 -17.64
C SER A 696 -2.08 -29.38 -17.44
N THR A 697 -1.77 -28.31 -16.70
CA THR A 697 -2.74 -27.25 -16.38
C THR A 697 -2.44 -25.91 -17.05
N SER A 698 -1.32 -25.82 -17.76
CA SER A 698 -0.88 -24.58 -18.44
C SER A 698 -1.36 -24.53 -19.88
N TYR A 699 -1.98 -23.42 -20.28
CA TYR A 699 -2.31 -23.14 -21.68
C TYR A 699 -1.06 -23.12 -22.56
N ASN A 700 0.01 -22.49 -22.05
CA ASN A 700 1.30 -22.48 -22.74
C ASN A 700 2.43 -22.73 -21.73
N SER A 701 3.02 -23.92 -21.82
CA SER A 701 4.14 -24.32 -20.96
C SER A 701 5.52 -23.97 -21.54
N GLU A 702 5.58 -23.26 -22.69
CA GLU A 702 6.85 -22.87 -23.30
C GLU A 702 7.70 -22.01 -22.34
N GLY A 703 8.97 -22.36 -22.20
CA GLY A 703 9.88 -21.68 -21.30
C GLY A 703 9.54 -21.81 -19.81
N MET A 704 8.58 -22.69 -19.44
CA MET A 704 8.10 -22.93 -18.07
C MET A 704 7.53 -21.66 -17.40
N LEU A 705 7.03 -20.70 -18.18
CA LEU A 705 6.54 -19.42 -17.69
C LEU A 705 5.32 -19.62 -16.80
N LEU A 706 5.35 -19.08 -15.57
CA LEU A 706 4.22 -19.15 -14.62
C LEU A 706 2.96 -18.49 -15.18
N LYS A 707 1.79 -18.99 -14.77
CA LYS A 707 0.48 -18.46 -15.18
C LYS A 707 0.26 -17.04 -14.64
N TYR A 708 -0.49 -16.22 -15.38
CA TYR A 708 -0.94 -14.88 -14.98
C TYR A 708 0.19 -13.89 -14.66
N ARG A 709 1.30 -13.92 -15.41
CA ARG A 709 2.42 -12.97 -15.30
C ARG A 709 2.69 -12.28 -16.62
N SER A 710 2.95 -10.98 -16.51
CA SER A 710 3.38 -10.14 -17.63
C SER A 710 4.89 -9.92 -17.54
N PRO A 711 5.71 -10.50 -18.44
CA PRO A 711 7.16 -10.40 -18.39
C PRO A 711 7.70 -8.97 -18.51
N HIS A 712 7.08 -8.13 -19.31
CA HIS A 712 7.53 -6.76 -19.56
C HIS A 712 6.48 -5.77 -19.08
N VAL A 713 6.90 -4.81 -18.28
CA VAL A 713 6.06 -3.74 -17.73
C VAL A 713 6.76 -2.41 -17.93
N PHE A 714 6.07 -1.45 -18.55
CA PHE A 714 6.56 -0.08 -18.73
C PHE A 714 5.58 0.91 -18.11
N ARG A 715 6.10 1.91 -17.41
CA ARG A 715 5.33 2.99 -16.77
C ARG A 715 5.98 4.34 -17.04
N PHE A 716 5.16 5.34 -17.31
CA PHE A 716 5.57 6.71 -17.49
C PHE A 716 4.50 7.66 -16.94
N ASP A 717 4.91 8.67 -16.20
CA ASP A 717 4.06 9.78 -15.79
C ASP A 717 4.86 11.08 -15.80
N VAL A 718 4.27 12.13 -16.33
CA VAL A 718 4.81 13.49 -16.27
C VAL A 718 3.72 14.45 -15.88
N GLN A 719 4.03 15.35 -14.97
CA GLN A 719 3.18 16.47 -14.61
C GLN A 719 3.94 17.78 -14.68
N VAL A 720 3.43 18.70 -15.47
CA VAL A 720 3.93 20.07 -15.62
C VAL A 720 3.00 21.00 -14.85
N SER A 721 3.54 21.80 -13.95
CA SER A 721 2.81 22.77 -13.14
C SER A 721 3.42 24.16 -13.32
N GLY A 722 2.63 25.11 -13.80
CA GLY A 722 2.97 26.53 -13.88
C GLY A 722 2.26 27.33 -12.78
N GLN A 723 2.33 28.65 -12.84
CA GLN A 723 1.71 29.52 -11.84
C GLN A 723 0.19 29.37 -11.71
N LYS A 724 -0.50 29.03 -12.78
CA LYS A 724 -1.98 28.96 -12.81
C LYS A 724 -2.51 27.70 -13.44
N PHE A 725 -1.74 27.04 -14.27
CA PHE A 725 -2.17 25.87 -15.03
C PHE A 725 -1.24 24.69 -14.75
N PHE A 726 -1.81 23.52 -14.76
CA PHE A 726 -1.05 22.29 -14.76
C PHE A 726 -1.60 21.34 -15.81
N GLY A 727 -0.77 20.42 -16.24
CA GLY A 727 -1.14 19.34 -17.15
C GLY A 727 -0.27 18.12 -16.95
N GLY A 728 -0.73 16.97 -17.35
CA GLY A 728 0.06 15.75 -17.23
C GLY A 728 -0.38 14.70 -18.24
N LEU A 729 0.54 13.80 -18.50
CA LEU A 729 0.35 12.63 -19.35
C LEU A 729 0.92 11.41 -18.65
N SER A 730 0.19 10.31 -18.70
CA SER A 730 0.66 9.01 -18.22
C SER A 730 0.58 8.01 -19.36
N ALA A 731 1.51 7.06 -19.37
CA ALA A 731 1.48 5.93 -20.29
C ALA A 731 1.82 4.65 -19.53
N ARG A 732 1.06 3.59 -19.79
CA ARG A 732 1.30 2.27 -19.23
C ARG A 732 1.23 1.21 -20.32
N TYR A 733 2.13 0.25 -20.22
CA TYR A 733 2.15 -0.92 -21.08
C TYR A 733 2.59 -2.13 -20.27
N GLN A 734 2.02 -3.26 -20.56
CA GLN A 734 2.49 -4.57 -20.12
C GLN A 734 2.21 -5.59 -21.21
N THR A 735 3.02 -6.62 -21.30
CA THR A 735 2.78 -7.72 -22.25
C THR A 735 1.53 -8.50 -21.86
N ALA A 736 0.81 -9.00 -22.86
CA ALA A 736 -0.30 -9.92 -22.66
C ALA A 736 0.17 -11.17 -21.87
N LEU A 737 -0.73 -11.77 -21.14
CA LEU A 737 -0.46 -13.02 -20.41
C LEU A 737 -0.23 -14.13 -21.44
N LYS A 738 0.98 -14.72 -21.42
CA LYS A 738 1.34 -15.83 -22.31
C LYS A 738 0.89 -17.18 -21.78
N ASN A 739 0.65 -17.28 -20.46
CA ASN A 739 0.22 -18.51 -19.82
C ASN A 739 -0.88 -18.23 -18.76
N PHE A 740 -1.88 -19.07 -18.77
CA PHE A 740 -3.03 -19.10 -17.83
C PHE A 740 -3.56 -20.54 -17.77
N ASP A 741 -4.66 -20.82 -17.07
CA ASP A 741 -5.21 -22.17 -16.98
C ASP A 741 -5.74 -22.65 -18.32
N ALA A 742 -5.25 -23.82 -18.77
CA ALA A 742 -5.62 -24.45 -20.04
C ALA A 742 -7.12 -24.67 -20.18
N ALA A 743 -7.80 -24.92 -19.05
CA ALA A 743 -9.22 -25.17 -18.99
C ALA A 743 -10.08 -24.12 -19.70
N PHE A 744 -9.66 -22.85 -19.70
CA PHE A 744 -10.43 -21.80 -20.38
C PHE A 744 -10.51 -21.96 -21.90
N ILE A 745 -9.56 -22.67 -22.51
CA ILE A 745 -9.59 -23.00 -23.94
C ILE A 745 -10.14 -24.41 -24.17
N GLU A 746 -9.79 -25.36 -23.31
CA GLU A 746 -10.23 -26.76 -23.45
C GLU A 746 -11.75 -26.88 -23.36
N PHE A 747 -12.41 -26.11 -22.49
CA PHE A 747 -13.88 -26.09 -22.41
C PHE A 747 -14.57 -25.52 -23.67
N GLU A 748 -13.93 -24.61 -24.40
CA GLU A 748 -14.45 -24.14 -25.68
C GLU A 748 -14.29 -25.17 -26.81
N GLU A 749 -13.28 -26.04 -26.72
CA GLU A 749 -12.97 -27.04 -27.75
C GLU A 749 -13.77 -28.33 -27.57
N ASP A 750 -14.18 -28.66 -26.35
CA ASP A 750 -14.90 -29.90 -26.10
C ASP A 750 -16.37 -29.77 -26.51
N SER A 751 -16.70 -30.39 -27.64
CA SER A 751 -18.06 -30.41 -28.18
C SER A 751 -19.08 -31.08 -27.25
N ASN A 752 -18.65 -31.86 -26.23
CA ASN A 752 -19.51 -32.50 -25.24
C ASN A 752 -19.93 -31.54 -24.14
N LEU A 753 -19.19 -30.46 -23.95
CA LEU A 753 -19.52 -29.33 -23.07
C LEU A 753 -20.20 -28.18 -23.84
N SER A 754 -20.77 -28.46 -25.00
CA SER A 754 -21.36 -27.56 -25.98
C SER A 754 -22.52 -26.69 -25.44
N GLY A 755 -22.27 -25.81 -24.58
CA GLY A 755 -23.12 -24.76 -24.01
C GLY A 755 -22.27 -23.65 -23.41
N ILE A 756 -20.96 -23.88 -23.29
CA ILE A 756 -20.01 -22.93 -22.72
C ILE A 756 -19.15 -22.34 -23.85
N ASN A 757 -19.60 -21.28 -24.45
CA ASN A 757 -18.79 -20.49 -25.40
C ASN A 757 -18.40 -19.16 -24.73
N TRP A 758 -17.20 -19.14 -24.14
CA TRP A 758 -16.68 -17.93 -23.50
C TRP A 758 -16.05 -16.95 -24.48
N GLY A 759 -15.70 -17.39 -25.71
CA GLY A 759 -15.07 -16.58 -26.74
C GLY A 759 -13.60 -16.21 -26.45
N VAL A 760 -12.93 -16.92 -25.54
CA VAL A 760 -11.54 -16.64 -25.13
C VAL A 760 -10.57 -16.81 -26.28
N ARG A 761 -10.72 -17.88 -27.05
CA ARG A 761 -9.83 -18.16 -28.21
C ARG A 761 -9.93 -17.04 -29.26
N GLY A 762 -11.15 -16.73 -29.70
CA GLY A 762 -11.38 -15.65 -30.66
C GLY A 762 -10.83 -14.32 -30.20
N TRP A 763 -11.04 -13.99 -28.90
CA TRP A 763 -10.48 -12.78 -28.32
C TRP A 763 -8.95 -12.74 -28.37
N LEU A 764 -8.26 -13.84 -27.99
CA LEU A 764 -6.80 -13.91 -28.01
C LEU A 764 -6.22 -13.84 -29.43
N GLU A 765 -6.87 -14.43 -30.41
CA GLU A 765 -6.48 -14.36 -31.81
C GLU A 765 -6.59 -12.94 -32.37
N GLU A 766 -7.64 -12.21 -32.01
CA GLU A 766 -7.86 -10.83 -32.40
C GLU A 766 -7.01 -9.83 -31.61
N ASN A 767 -6.65 -10.15 -30.36
CA ASN A 767 -5.95 -9.27 -29.41
C ASN A 767 -4.69 -9.95 -28.82
N PRO A 768 -3.69 -10.33 -29.66
CA PRO A 768 -2.50 -11.06 -29.20
C PRO A 768 -1.57 -10.24 -28.29
N GLU A 769 -1.71 -8.90 -28.30
CA GLU A 769 -0.91 -7.96 -27.51
C GLU A 769 -1.80 -6.94 -26.81
N LEU A 770 -1.41 -6.53 -25.61
CA LEU A 770 -2.11 -5.45 -24.92
C LEU A 770 -1.77 -4.08 -25.54
N PRO A 771 -2.73 -3.18 -25.65
CA PRO A 771 -2.47 -1.83 -26.14
C PRO A 771 -1.70 -0.99 -25.12
N TRP A 772 -1.04 0.07 -25.60
CA TRP A 772 -0.61 1.17 -24.75
C TRP A 772 -1.83 1.94 -24.23
N ILE A 773 -1.88 2.13 -22.93
CA ILE A 773 -2.92 2.92 -22.28
C ILE A 773 -2.36 4.28 -21.90
N PHE A 774 -3.03 5.33 -22.35
CA PHE A 774 -2.66 6.71 -22.07
C PHE A 774 -3.75 7.37 -21.23
N ASP A 775 -3.31 8.15 -20.23
CA ASP A 775 -4.20 9.03 -19.46
C ASP A 775 -3.69 10.46 -19.58
N ALA A 776 -4.60 11.43 -19.65
CA ALA A 776 -4.28 12.84 -19.76
C ALA A 776 -5.03 13.66 -18.71
N ARG A 777 -4.38 14.72 -18.22
CA ARG A 777 -5.00 15.66 -17.30
C ARG A 777 -4.58 17.09 -17.59
N ILE A 778 -5.50 18.02 -17.42
CA ILE A 778 -5.24 19.44 -17.53
C ILE A 778 -6.11 20.19 -16.52
N GLY A 779 -5.58 21.22 -15.91
CA GLY A 779 -6.34 21.99 -14.95
C GLY A 779 -5.80 23.37 -14.70
N ARG A 780 -6.60 24.12 -13.95
CA ARG A 780 -6.27 25.46 -13.48
C ARG A 780 -6.43 25.52 -11.96
N GLU A 781 -5.47 26.18 -11.33
CA GLU A 781 -5.47 26.46 -9.91
C GLU A 781 -5.50 27.97 -9.70
N TRP A 782 -6.32 28.42 -8.73
CA TRP A 782 -6.47 29.83 -8.37
C TRP A 782 -5.85 30.05 -6.98
N THR A 783 -5.36 31.26 -6.75
CA THR A 783 -4.71 31.65 -5.47
C THR A 783 -5.62 31.61 -4.24
N ASN A 784 -6.93 31.53 -4.44
CA ASN A 784 -7.94 31.44 -3.38
C ASN A 784 -8.37 29.99 -3.06
N GLY A 785 -7.53 29.00 -3.38
CA GLY A 785 -7.75 27.60 -3.03
C GLY A 785 -8.69 26.81 -3.95
N HIS A 786 -9.18 27.43 -5.03
CA HIS A 786 -10.00 26.72 -6.02
C HIS A 786 -9.13 26.05 -7.08
N LYS A 787 -9.49 24.82 -7.47
CA LYS A 787 -8.81 24.05 -8.52
C LYS A 787 -9.86 23.35 -9.38
N LEU A 788 -9.76 23.46 -10.69
CA LEU A 788 -10.61 22.77 -11.66
C LEU A 788 -9.73 22.00 -12.63
N SER A 789 -10.04 20.73 -12.85
CA SER A 789 -9.31 19.88 -13.78
C SER A 789 -10.20 18.97 -14.59
N LEU A 790 -9.81 18.74 -15.83
CA LEU A 790 -10.31 17.70 -16.71
C LEU A 790 -9.32 16.54 -16.67
N VAL A 791 -9.81 15.35 -16.38
CA VAL A 791 -9.04 14.10 -16.33
C VAL A 791 -9.66 13.12 -17.31
N ILE A 792 -8.84 12.52 -18.15
CA ILE A 792 -9.27 11.53 -19.15
C ILE A 792 -8.42 10.28 -18.93
N SER A 793 -9.04 9.23 -18.43
CA SER A 793 -8.45 7.89 -18.32
C SER A 793 -8.71 7.09 -19.60
N ASN A 794 -7.78 6.25 -20.02
CA ASN A 794 -7.83 5.51 -21.29
C ASN A 794 -8.14 6.44 -22.47
N LEU A 795 -7.30 7.43 -22.69
CA LEU A 795 -7.49 8.52 -23.67
C LEU A 795 -7.82 8.00 -25.07
N THR A 796 -7.23 6.89 -25.48
CA THR A 796 -7.43 6.27 -26.79
C THR A 796 -8.70 5.43 -26.87
N ASN A 797 -9.45 5.26 -25.77
CA ASN A 797 -10.60 4.37 -25.66
C ASN A 797 -10.27 2.95 -26.12
N ALA A 798 -9.12 2.42 -25.65
CA ALA A 798 -8.71 1.07 -25.99
C ALA A 798 -9.60 0.05 -25.28
N GLU A 799 -10.02 -0.97 -26.00
CA GLU A 799 -10.65 -2.16 -25.43
C GLU A 799 -9.57 -3.20 -25.18
N TYR A 800 -9.46 -3.68 -23.96
CA TYR A 800 -8.42 -4.63 -23.57
C TYR A 800 -8.82 -5.43 -22.34
N SER A 801 -8.18 -6.58 -22.20
CA SER A 801 -8.38 -7.53 -21.13
C SER A 801 -7.04 -7.94 -20.57
N ILE A 802 -6.79 -7.69 -19.28
CA ILE A 802 -5.51 -8.07 -18.65
C ILE A 802 -5.41 -9.59 -18.49
N ARG A 803 -6.51 -10.25 -18.17
CA ARG A 803 -6.60 -11.71 -18.10
C ARG A 803 -7.76 -12.23 -18.95
N PRO A 804 -7.73 -13.49 -19.39
CA PRO A 804 -8.90 -14.09 -20.02
C PRO A 804 -10.19 -13.89 -19.21
N LEU A 805 -11.30 -13.63 -19.88
CA LEU A 805 -12.63 -13.47 -19.31
C LEU A 805 -12.75 -12.28 -18.33
N SER A 806 -11.97 -11.21 -18.56
CA SER A 806 -12.07 -9.93 -17.85
C SER A 806 -12.00 -8.79 -18.84
N MET A 807 -12.73 -7.71 -18.62
CA MET A 807 -12.70 -6.51 -19.47
C MET A 807 -12.39 -5.28 -18.65
N GLU A 808 -11.45 -4.49 -19.14
CA GLU A 808 -11.03 -3.25 -18.50
C GLU A 808 -11.90 -2.06 -18.93
N ALA A 809 -11.92 -1.02 -18.09
CA ALA A 809 -12.78 0.15 -18.29
C ALA A 809 -12.49 0.90 -19.62
N PRO A 810 -13.53 1.29 -20.38
CA PRO A 810 -13.37 2.18 -21.50
C PRO A 810 -12.92 3.57 -21.05
N ARG A 811 -12.75 4.51 -21.98
CA ARG A 811 -12.37 5.87 -21.65
C ARG A 811 -13.37 6.52 -20.69
N LEU A 812 -12.83 7.01 -19.55
CA LEU A 812 -13.58 7.81 -18.59
C LEU A 812 -13.14 9.27 -18.69
N THR A 813 -14.06 10.18 -18.97
CA THR A 813 -13.81 11.63 -19.02
C THR A 813 -14.45 12.28 -17.80
N SER A 814 -13.63 12.84 -16.89
CA SER A 814 -14.04 13.38 -15.60
C SER A 814 -13.72 14.86 -15.45
N LEU A 815 -14.65 15.63 -14.91
CA LEU A 815 -14.42 16.98 -14.41
C LEU A 815 -14.26 16.91 -12.88
N MET A 816 -13.17 17.47 -12.37
CA MET A 816 -12.86 17.46 -10.94
C MET A 816 -12.67 18.89 -10.46
N TYR A 817 -13.41 19.26 -9.41
CA TYR A 817 -13.31 20.53 -8.74
C TYR A 817 -12.86 20.32 -7.30
N THR A 818 -11.81 21.03 -6.87
CA THR A 818 -11.30 21.02 -5.49
C THR A 818 -11.37 22.43 -4.93
N TYR A 819 -11.81 22.53 -3.69
CA TYR A 819 -11.71 23.72 -2.88
C TYR A 819 -10.93 23.40 -1.62
N GLN A 820 -9.87 24.17 -1.38
CA GLN A 820 -8.98 24.04 -0.22
C GLN A 820 -8.91 25.35 0.53
N ILE A 821 -8.99 25.28 1.84
CA ILE A 821 -8.82 26.37 2.81
C ILE A 821 -7.72 25.93 3.75
N ASP A 822 -6.67 26.74 3.83
CA ASP A 822 -5.53 26.55 4.74
C ASP A 822 -5.62 27.52 5.92
#